data_d4661629cff7feb578cc8c84516c5adb
#
_entry.id   d4661629cff7feb578cc8c84516c5adb
#
_cell.length_a   1.000
_cell.length_b   1.000
_cell.length_c   1.000
_cell.angle_alpha   90.00
_cell.angle_beta   90.00
_cell.angle_gamma   90.00
#
_symmetry.space_group_name_H-M   'P 1'
#
loop_
_entity.id
_entity.type
_entity.pdbx_description
1 polymer ?
#
loop_
_entity_poly.entity_id
_entity_poly.type
_entity_poly.pdbx_seq_one_letter_code
_entity_poly.pdbx_strand_id
1 'polypeptide(L)'
;MRQFILNLFTLCLISISFSQTTTLKGKITDGNGFALPGATIQALPSGKAVVTDFNGFYTIVGIDGEQTIKVSYIGFETVEQVISILEGSNTLDFTLETAVSELGEVVVSGFQSGIIKGLNKQKSDVNVTNVVSADQIGKFPDDNVGDVIKRIAGVSMQGDQGEARNIVMRGLGPGQNSVTLNGDRIPSAEGDNRNVQLDLIPSAMIQSIEVNKTLTPDMEADAIGGSVNLITRSNPTGFRASATVAGGGNPIRPGGYNSNITALIGNEVSEKFSYTLSATVQTRDYGSDNIEFEWNDPADWADDGAIGEMDIRRYDVKRTRRSLSLNLDWNLNDNNQLYFKSIYNHRDDWENRYRMRVGSVDMEDMTVRVRRQTKGGGNNDRNKNTRLEDQKTQKYSLGGDHQFGKLGMDWKVSFSSASENRPDERYVRYEQKGVPISSLDISNPRFPSFVYAGNDWNDVSQFGYKKTEQAFKGTEETNTSFSLDFDLPYNVNDEVKFGFKYKSKTKDRNDIWYEYDNGLSNMSGVEYFDATLPGYQPGKKYQSGNFLTAAALGNLSLGGPSDPNFDSYVMDEFAGGNYDADENITAFYAMIKDKLGDNLTLIAGARIESTNVEYTGQVFDEEEDETPADIGSVTGDNSYTNILPNLTLQWDLNDKLNFNFALTQSLSRPSYYDLVPYEYSNSDDKELSLGNPDLKASLSTNIDFMAEYYFKGLGLFSVGFFNKSIDDWIYKFATNNYTYAGDDGYEMSQLRNGEKATLNGFEIGFQTKLLNNFTFMGNYTSTNSSTDRVEGRDDIPLVGQVDNMYNLSLAYEANKFFVRASMNYASEALDELSGDAYEDRYYDEQTFLDVNANYKITDKLSIFAEGKNLTNQPLRYYQGTVEKTMQLEYYNLSWNVGLKYDF
;
A
#
# COMPACT_ATOMS: atom_id res chain seq x y z
N MET A 1 18.12 28.18 20.64
CA MET A 1 18.05 26.69 20.53
C MET A 1 19.19 25.98 21.27
N ARG A 2 20.49 26.23 21.02
CA ARG A 2 21.61 25.55 21.74
C ARG A 2 21.59 25.74 23.28
N GLN A 3 21.27 26.91 23.79
CA GLN A 3 21.15 27.19 25.24
C GLN A 3 19.91 26.54 25.86
N PHE A 4 18.81 26.40 25.12
CA PHE A 4 17.58 25.77 25.60
C PHE A 4 17.77 24.25 25.73
N ILE A 5 18.47 23.62 24.79
CA ILE A 5 18.81 22.18 24.81
C ILE A 5 19.80 21.89 25.96
N LEU A 6 20.79 22.79 26.19
CA LEU A 6 21.73 22.62 27.29
C LEU A 6 21.08 22.78 28.67
N ASN A 7 20.11 23.70 28.81
CA ASN A 7 19.34 23.88 30.03
C ASN A 7 18.36 22.72 30.29
N LEU A 8 17.75 22.16 29.23
CA LEU A 8 16.89 20.96 29.33
C LEU A 8 17.73 19.74 29.75
N PHE A 9 18.94 19.59 29.20
CA PHE A 9 19.87 18.50 29.59
C PHE A 9 20.38 18.67 31.02
N THR A 10 20.53 19.91 31.51
CA THR A 10 20.95 20.18 32.90
C THR A 10 19.80 20.01 33.89
N LEU A 11 18.55 20.21 33.48
CA LEU A 11 17.35 19.95 34.30
C LEU A 11 17.09 18.45 34.48
N CYS A 12 17.45 17.61 33.51
CA CYS A 12 17.38 16.14 33.60
C CYS A 12 18.44 15.53 34.53
N LEU A 13 19.46 16.31 34.94
CA LEU A 13 20.50 15.87 35.88
C LEU A 13 20.17 16.16 37.34
N ILE A 14 19.02 16.76 37.66
CA ILE A 14 18.60 17.00 39.05
C ILE A 14 18.09 15.67 39.63
N SER A 15 18.98 15.00 40.34
CA SER A 15 18.79 13.96 41.38
C SER A 15 17.35 13.44 41.50
N ILE A 16 16.98 12.50 40.63
CA ILE A 16 15.96 11.52 40.93
C ILE A 16 16.57 10.60 41.98
N SER A 17 16.12 10.72 43.21
CA SER A 17 16.38 9.69 44.22
C SER A 17 15.77 8.40 43.73
N PHE A 18 16.60 7.50 43.18
CA PHE A 18 16.15 6.16 42.76
C PHE A 18 15.71 5.38 43.98
N SER A 19 14.42 5.44 44.30
CA SER A 19 13.81 4.31 45.03
C SER A 19 13.97 3.10 44.12
N GLN A 20 14.60 2.04 44.58
CA GLN A 20 14.72 0.79 43.82
C GLN A 20 13.30 0.26 43.61
N THR A 21 12.75 0.49 42.41
CA THR A 21 11.42 0.03 42.06
C THR A 21 11.54 -1.44 41.66
N THR A 22 10.73 -2.29 42.30
CA THR A 22 10.71 -3.72 42.03
C THR A 22 10.07 -3.97 40.68
N THR A 23 10.69 -4.77 39.83
CA THR A 23 10.18 -5.15 38.52
C THR A 23 10.19 -6.65 38.35
N LEU A 24 9.14 -7.19 37.71
CA LEU A 24 9.09 -8.58 37.24
C LEU A 24 9.01 -8.57 35.73
N LYS A 25 9.96 -9.24 35.09
CA LYS A 25 10.07 -9.39 33.64
C LYS A 25 10.10 -10.85 33.26
N GLY A 26 9.81 -11.14 32.00
CA GLY A 26 9.94 -12.48 31.49
C GLY A 26 9.43 -12.59 30.06
N LYS A 27 9.53 -13.80 29.54
CA LYS A 27 9.09 -14.17 28.20
C LYS A 27 8.05 -15.29 28.27
N ILE A 28 6.99 -15.17 27.47
CA ILE A 28 5.97 -16.20 27.32
C ILE A 28 6.14 -16.87 25.96
N THR A 29 6.28 -18.21 25.98
CA THR A 29 6.46 -19.03 24.78
C THR A 29 5.51 -20.21 24.76
N ASP A 30 5.29 -20.81 23.60
CA ASP A 30 4.63 -22.10 23.46
C ASP A 30 5.65 -23.26 23.68
N GLY A 31 5.16 -24.50 23.74
CA GLY A 31 5.98 -25.70 23.91
C GLY A 31 7.05 -25.93 22.82
N ASN A 32 6.97 -25.19 21.70
CA ASN A 32 7.97 -25.19 20.63
C ASN A 32 8.94 -24.00 20.71
N GLY A 33 8.81 -23.16 21.76
CA GLY A 33 9.63 -21.99 21.98
C GLY A 33 9.26 -20.78 21.12
N PHE A 34 8.08 -20.74 20.50
CA PHE A 34 7.61 -19.56 19.80
C PHE A 34 6.99 -18.55 20.78
N ALA A 35 7.31 -17.29 20.58
CA ALA A 35 6.75 -16.20 21.37
C ALA A 35 5.21 -16.16 21.26
N LEU A 36 4.55 -15.81 22.37
CA LEU A 36 3.10 -15.65 22.47
C LEU A 36 2.74 -14.17 22.72
N PRO A 37 2.55 -13.35 21.67
CA PRO A 37 2.18 -11.94 21.77
C PRO A 37 0.74 -11.78 22.26
N GLY A 38 0.47 -10.76 23.10
CA GLY A 38 -0.87 -10.51 23.65
C GLY A 38 -1.27 -11.50 24.76
N ALA A 39 -0.32 -12.28 25.33
CA ALA A 39 -0.58 -13.07 26.52
C ALA A 39 -0.86 -12.15 27.71
N THR A 40 -1.92 -12.42 28.46
CA THR A 40 -2.26 -11.65 29.66
C THR A 40 -1.55 -12.22 30.87
N ILE A 41 -0.78 -11.40 31.56
CA ILE A 41 -0.07 -11.73 32.79
C ILE A 41 -0.69 -10.92 33.92
N GLN A 42 -1.23 -11.59 34.94
CA GLN A 42 -1.84 -10.97 36.13
C GLN A 42 -1.09 -11.37 37.39
N ALA A 43 -0.72 -10.40 38.22
CA ALA A 43 -0.11 -10.63 39.53
C ALA A 43 -1.16 -10.47 40.64
N LEU A 44 -1.34 -11.49 41.50
CA LEU A 44 -2.27 -11.50 42.60
C LEU A 44 -1.50 -11.64 43.93
N PRO A 45 -1.80 -10.88 44.99
CA PRO A 45 -3.00 -10.05 45.19
C PRO A 45 -2.88 -8.60 44.70
N SER A 46 -1.76 -8.19 44.08
CA SER A 46 -1.57 -6.80 43.66
C SER A 46 -2.62 -6.31 42.62
N GLY A 47 -3.22 -7.24 41.88
CA GLY A 47 -4.21 -6.94 40.85
C GLY A 47 -3.60 -6.37 39.53
N LYS A 48 -2.25 -6.23 39.47
CA LYS A 48 -1.59 -5.73 38.25
C LYS A 48 -1.71 -6.72 37.10
N ALA A 49 -2.02 -6.20 35.91
CA ALA A 49 -2.08 -6.98 34.69
C ALA A 49 -1.34 -6.24 33.56
N VAL A 50 -0.58 -7.01 32.79
CA VAL A 50 0.10 -6.56 31.58
C VAL A 50 -0.10 -7.59 30.46
N VAL A 51 0.21 -7.21 29.24
CA VAL A 51 0.21 -8.12 28.09
C VAL A 51 1.60 -8.21 27.49
N THR A 52 1.91 -9.35 26.87
CA THR A 52 3.19 -9.51 26.17
C THR A 52 3.22 -8.68 24.88
N ASP A 53 4.41 -8.18 24.57
CA ASP A 53 4.72 -7.59 23.27
C ASP A 53 4.76 -8.64 22.13
N PHE A 54 5.12 -8.23 20.91
CA PHE A 54 5.23 -9.13 19.74
C PHE A 54 6.27 -10.24 19.91
N ASN A 55 7.27 -10.02 20.74
CA ASN A 55 8.35 -10.96 21.03
C ASN A 55 8.05 -11.86 22.24
N GLY A 56 6.86 -11.69 22.82
CA GLY A 56 6.41 -12.43 23.99
C GLY A 56 6.97 -11.92 25.32
N PHE A 57 7.65 -10.78 25.36
CA PHE A 57 8.18 -10.19 26.57
C PHE A 57 7.10 -9.41 27.35
N TYR A 58 7.20 -9.44 28.67
CA TYR A 58 6.38 -8.66 29.57
C TYR A 58 7.19 -8.00 30.68
N THR A 59 6.70 -6.90 31.22
CA THR A 59 7.27 -6.21 32.38
C THR A 59 6.14 -5.73 33.30
N ILE A 60 6.18 -6.13 34.59
CA ILE A 60 5.31 -5.63 35.65
C ILE A 60 6.16 -4.81 36.62
N VAL A 61 5.80 -3.54 36.80
CA VAL A 61 6.56 -2.60 37.63
C VAL A 61 5.83 -2.37 38.97
N GLY A 62 6.54 -2.30 40.09
CA GLY A 62 5.99 -1.91 41.38
C GLY A 62 5.10 -2.99 42.03
N ILE A 63 5.47 -4.25 41.92
CA ILE A 63 4.92 -5.37 42.68
C ILE A 63 6.01 -5.86 43.66
N ASP A 64 5.61 -6.31 44.84
CA ASP A 64 6.50 -6.79 45.86
C ASP A 64 5.90 -7.97 46.64
N GLY A 65 6.71 -8.60 47.47
CA GLY A 65 6.28 -9.72 48.31
C GLY A 65 5.93 -10.97 47.50
N GLU A 66 5.11 -11.82 48.14
CA GLU A 66 4.63 -13.06 47.49
C GLU A 66 3.46 -12.73 46.55
N GLN A 67 3.64 -13.10 45.27
CA GLN A 67 2.64 -12.92 44.21
C GLN A 67 2.34 -14.25 43.53
N THR A 68 1.10 -14.47 43.18
CA THR A 68 0.69 -15.53 42.26
C THR A 68 0.61 -14.90 40.86
N ILE A 69 1.51 -15.30 39.99
CA ILE A 69 1.53 -14.85 38.58
C ILE A 69 0.67 -15.82 37.77
N LYS A 70 -0.42 -15.29 37.24
CA LYS A 70 -1.38 -16.01 36.39
C LYS A 70 -1.16 -15.58 34.94
N VAL A 71 -0.90 -16.54 34.06
CA VAL A 71 -0.69 -16.30 32.60
C VAL A 71 -1.82 -16.98 31.84
N SER A 72 -2.52 -16.21 31.01
CA SER A 72 -3.63 -16.71 30.19
C SER A 72 -3.43 -16.32 28.73
N TYR A 73 -3.79 -17.24 27.83
CA TYR A 73 -3.69 -17.07 26.38
C TYR A 73 -4.79 -17.88 25.68
N ILE A 74 -5.48 -17.31 24.67
CA ILE A 74 -6.55 -18.01 23.96
C ILE A 74 -5.98 -19.29 23.32
N GLY A 75 -6.64 -20.43 23.55
CA GLY A 75 -6.24 -21.72 23.00
C GLY A 75 -5.16 -22.47 23.79
N PHE A 76 -4.68 -21.91 24.92
CA PHE A 76 -3.69 -22.52 25.80
C PHE A 76 -4.23 -22.71 27.21
N GLU A 77 -3.60 -23.61 27.97
CA GLU A 77 -3.91 -23.80 29.40
C GLU A 77 -3.38 -22.60 30.18
N THR A 78 -4.21 -22.11 31.10
CA THR A 78 -3.81 -21.06 32.02
C THR A 78 -2.81 -21.62 33.06
N VAL A 79 -1.68 -20.96 33.21
CA VAL A 79 -0.63 -21.32 34.17
C VAL A 79 -0.63 -20.34 35.32
N GLU A 80 -0.53 -20.85 36.58
CA GLU A 80 -0.39 -20.03 37.75
C GLU A 80 0.88 -20.47 38.51
N GLN A 81 1.72 -19.52 38.90
CA GLN A 81 2.93 -19.77 39.64
C GLN A 81 3.12 -18.73 40.76
N VAL A 82 3.42 -19.22 41.95
CA VAL A 82 3.75 -18.37 43.10
C VAL A 82 5.23 -18.01 43.06
N ILE A 83 5.55 -16.73 43.22
CA ILE A 83 6.91 -16.22 43.30
C ILE A 83 7.03 -15.16 44.38
N SER A 84 8.15 -15.16 45.12
CA SER A 84 8.51 -14.08 46.03
C SER A 84 9.33 -13.04 45.26
N ILE A 85 8.76 -11.85 45.08
CA ILE A 85 9.36 -10.74 44.36
C ILE A 85 10.30 -10.01 45.32
N LEU A 86 11.60 -9.97 44.93
CA LEU A 86 12.67 -9.28 45.68
C LEU A 86 12.84 -7.86 45.16
N GLU A 87 13.40 -6.97 46.00
CA GLU A 87 13.81 -5.62 45.53
C GLU A 87 14.73 -5.68 44.31
N GLY A 88 14.42 -4.88 43.27
CA GLY A 88 15.15 -4.83 42.05
C GLY A 88 14.46 -5.58 40.90
N SER A 89 15.26 -6.11 39.96
CA SER A 89 14.74 -6.85 38.78
C SER A 89 14.60 -8.34 39.10
N ASN A 90 13.42 -8.88 38.82
CA ASN A 90 13.10 -10.30 38.92
C ASN A 90 12.75 -10.82 37.50
N THR A 91 13.14 -12.05 37.18
CA THR A 91 12.83 -12.67 35.89
C THR A 91 12.04 -13.96 36.10
N LEU A 92 10.97 -14.13 35.30
CA LEU A 92 10.16 -15.35 35.32
C LEU A 92 9.60 -15.62 33.93
N ASP A 93 10.04 -16.68 33.32
CA ASP A 93 9.55 -17.10 31.98
C ASP A 93 8.49 -18.17 32.14
N PHE A 94 7.55 -18.20 31.18
CA PHE A 94 6.52 -19.24 31.10
C PHE A 94 6.51 -19.89 29.74
N THR A 95 6.31 -21.22 29.75
CA THR A 95 5.97 -21.99 28.56
C THR A 95 4.54 -22.49 28.73
N LEU A 96 3.65 -22.11 27.80
CA LEU A 96 2.27 -22.52 27.83
C LEU A 96 2.06 -23.74 26.94
N GLU A 97 1.27 -24.69 27.45
CA GLU A 97 0.81 -25.87 26.71
C GLU A 97 -0.58 -25.59 26.09
N THR A 98 -0.84 -26.16 24.91
CA THR A 98 -2.12 -26.02 24.24
C THR A 98 -3.23 -26.69 25.05
N ALA A 99 -4.38 -26.00 25.20
CA ALA A 99 -5.53 -26.56 25.91
C ALA A 99 -6.06 -27.80 25.16
N VAL A 100 -6.01 -28.96 25.80
CA VAL A 100 -6.52 -30.21 25.22
C VAL A 100 -8.04 -30.17 25.24
N SER A 101 -8.69 -30.25 24.08
CA SER A 101 -10.14 -30.42 24.00
C SER A 101 -10.49 -31.87 24.34
N GLU A 102 -11.56 -32.11 25.15
CA GLU A 102 -12.03 -33.47 25.52
C GLU A 102 -12.40 -34.41 24.33
N LEU A 103 -12.19 -33.98 23.09
CA LEU A 103 -12.56 -34.71 21.87
C LEU A 103 -11.37 -35.06 20.97
N GLY A 104 -10.18 -35.31 21.54
CA GLY A 104 -9.00 -35.79 20.80
C GLY A 104 -7.86 -34.79 20.78
N GLU A 105 -6.64 -35.29 20.68
CA GLU A 105 -5.39 -34.55 20.62
C GLU A 105 -5.45 -33.48 19.50
N VAL A 106 -5.68 -32.22 19.87
CA VAL A 106 -5.64 -31.09 18.93
C VAL A 106 -4.18 -30.70 18.76
N VAL A 107 -3.53 -31.24 17.77
CA VAL A 107 -2.24 -30.71 17.29
C VAL A 107 -2.53 -29.34 16.68
N VAL A 108 -2.22 -28.26 17.41
CA VAL A 108 -2.30 -26.88 16.88
C VAL A 108 -1.22 -26.75 15.82
N SER A 109 -1.63 -26.71 14.57
CA SER A 109 -0.70 -26.53 13.45
C SER A 109 -0.29 -25.06 13.34
N GLY A 110 0.78 -24.76 12.61
CA GLY A 110 1.30 -23.42 12.52
C GLY A 110 0.33 -22.36 11.96
N PHE A 111 -0.66 -22.70 11.12
CA PHE A 111 -1.70 -21.78 10.65
C PHE A 111 -2.67 -21.41 11.78
N GLN A 112 -3.15 -22.40 12.50
CA GLN A 112 -4.02 -22.17 13.65
C GLN A 112 -3.29 -21.42 14.77
N SER A 113 -1.99 -21.70 15.01
CA SER A 113 -1.15 -20.95 15.94
C SER A 113 -1.06 -19.47 15.54
N GLY A 114 -0.88 -19.18 14.25
CA GLY A 114 -0.85 -17.82 13.74
C GLY A 114 -2.14 -17.05 13.96
N ILE A 115 -3.29 -17.68 13.70
CA ILE A 115 -4.62 -17.11 13.99
C ILE A 115 -4.77 -16.80 15.47
N ILE A 116 -4.39 -17.72 16.34
CA ILE A 116 -4.47 -17.55 17.81
C ILE A 116 -3.63 -16.34 18.24
N LYS A 117 -2.42 -16.17 17.72
CA LYS A 117 -1.55 -15.02 18.01
C LYS A 117 -2.20 -13.71 17.59
N GLY A 118 -2.76 -13.65 16.38
CA GLY A 118 -3.49 -12.49 15.89
C GLY A 118 -4.67 -12.13 16.78
N LEU A 119 -5.51 -13.11 17.13
CA LEU A 119 -6.69 -12.92 17.98
C LEU A 119 -6.35 -12.44 19.40
N ASN A 120 -5.29 -12.97 20.01
CA ASN A 120 -4.87 -12.53 21.34
C ASN A 120 -4.40 -11.08 21.32
N LYS A 121 -3.58 -10.70 20.33
CA LYS A 121 -3.15 -9.32 20.17
C LYS A 121 -4.34 -8.39 19.92
N GLN A 122 -5.25 -8.76 19.03
CA GLN A 122 -6.48 -8.01 18.75
C GLN A 122 -7.33 -7.83 20.04
N LYS A 123 -7.55 -8.88 20.81
CA LYS A 123 -8.31 -8.83 22.06
C LYS A 123 -7.67 -7.94 23.13
N SER A 124 -6.34 -7.86 23.16
CA SER A 124 -5.60 -7.08 24.14
C SER A 124 -5.44 -5.60 23.76
N ASP A 125 -5.72 -5.23 22.50
CA ASP A 125 -5.66 -3.85 22.05
C ASP A 125 -6.94 -3.10 22.43
N VAL A 126 -6.78 -1.89 22.96
CA VAL A 126 -7.92 -1.01 23.27
C VAL A 126 -8.49 -0.38 21.98
N ASN A 127 -7.67 -0.28 20.95
CA ASN A 127 -8.07 0.17 19.61
C ASN A 127 -8.89 -0.89 18.87
N VAL A 128 -9.64 -0.44 17.86
CA VAL A 128 -10.22 -1.35 16.86
C VAL A 128 -9.11 -1.75 15.88
N THR A 129 -8.46 -2.88 16.16
CA THR A 129 -7.29 -3.38 15.43
C THR A 129 -7.53 -4.79 14.91
N ASN A 130 -7.12 -5.09 13.66
CA ASN A 130 -7.00 -6.46 13.16
C ASN A 130 -5.52 -6.82 13.01
N VAL A 131 -5.15 -8.03 13.39
CA VAL A 131 -3.75 -8.47 13.39
C VAL A 131 -3.58 -9.75 12.59
N VAL A 132 -2.64 -9.74 11.64
CA VAL A 132 -2.20 -10.93 10.89
C VAL A 132 -0.77 -11.27 11.30
N SER A 133 -0.56 -12.47 11.81
CA SER A 133 0.78 -12.89 12.27
C SER A 133 1.60 -13.56 11.17
N ALA A 134 2.92 -13.66 11.39
CA ALA A 134 3.88 -14.31 10.49
C ALA A 134 3.51 -15.76 10.13
N ASP A 135 2.92 -16.49 11.07
CA ASP A 135 2.55 -17.90 10.85
C ASP A 135 1.32 -18.01 9.90
N GLN A 136 0.49 -16.96 9.84
CA GLN A 136 -0.55 -16.83 8.83
C GLN A 136 0.04 -16.38 7.48
N ILE A 137 0.97 -15.42 7.48
CA ILE A 137 1.68 -14.91 6.30
C ILE A 137 2.57 -16.01 5.70
N GLY A 138 3.41 -16.63 6.53
CA GLY A 138 4.50 -17.53 6.09
C GLY A 138 4.08 -18.91 5.61
N LYS A 139 2.81 -19.30 5.75
CA LYS A 139 2.28 -20.55 5.16
C LYS A 139 1.83 -20.39 3.72
N PHE A 140 1.69 -19.13 3.29
CA PHE A 140 1.31 -18.80 1.94
C PHE A 140 2.46 -18.03 1.30
N PRO A 141 2.85 -18.38 0.10
CA PRO A 141 3.79 -17.60 -0.67
C PRO A 141 3.10 -16.35 -1.26
N ASP A 142 2.36 -15.59 -0.41
CA ASP A 142 1.97 -14.25 -0.80
C ASP A 142 3.26 -13.48 -1.03
N ASP A 143 3.49 -13.11 -2.26
CA ASP A 143 4.77 -12.56 -2.70
C ASP A 143 5.05 -11.20 -2.04
N ASN A 144 3.99 -10.41 -1.79
CA ASN A 144 4.06 -9.08 -1.21
C ASN A 144 3.01 -8.89 -0.10
N VAL A 145 3.17 -7.81 0.65
CA VAL A 145 2.30 -7.48 1.78
C VAL A 145 0.88 -7.14 1.34
N GLY A 146 0.69 -6.52 0.18
CA GLY A 146 -0.64 -6.17 -0.35
C GLY A 146 -1.54 -7.39 -0.53
N ASP A 147 -0.99 -8.51 -1.04
CA ASP A 147 -1.72 -9.77 -1.19
C ASP A 147 -2.17 -10.37 0.16
N VAL A 148 -1.43 -10.10 1.23
CA VAL A 148 -1.80 -10.53 2.59
C VAL A 148 -2.94 -9.69 3.15
N ILE A 149 -2.80 -8.35 3.03
CA ILE A 149 -3.70 -7.37 3.67
C ILE A 149 -5.11 -7.41 3.06
N LYS A 150 -5.26 -7.70 1.77
CA LYS A 150 -6.57 -7.75 1.10
C LYS A 150 -7.59 -8.71 1.73
N ARG A 151 -7.16 -9.58 2.67
CA ARG A 151 -8.03 -10.55 3.37
C ARG A 151 -8.54 -10.06 4.72
N ILE A 152 -8.13 -8.87 5.14
CA ILE A 152 -8.51 -8.28 6.43
C ILE A 152 -9.88 -7.60 6.29
N ALA A 153 -10.71 -7.67 7.34
CA ALA A 153 -12.01 -7.03 7.36
C ALA A 153 -11.91 -5.52 7.12
N GLY A 154 -12.73 -4.97 6.22
CA GLY A 154 -12.73 -3.57 5.87
C GLY A 154 -11.56 -3.12 4.99
N VAL A 155 -10.82 -4.06 4.40
CA VAL A 155 -9.70 -3.76 3.52
C VAL A 155 -9.93 -4.37 2.14
N SER A 156 -9.71 -3.56 1.10
CA SER A 156 -9.54 -3.97 -0.29
C SER A 156 -8.28 -3.34 -0.87
N MET A 157 -7.94 -3.69 -2.09
CA MET A 157 -6.72 -3.22 -2.74
C MET A 157 -7.03 -2.74 -4.16
N GLN A 158 -6.49 -1.60 -4.52
CA GLN A 158 -6.34 -1.25 -5.92
C GLN A 158 -5.13 -1.99 -6.48
N GLY A 159 -5.35 -2.66 -7.61
CA GLY A 159 -4.32 -3.39 -8.33
C GLY A 159 -3.63 -2.53 -9.36
N ASP A 160 -2.34 -2.81 -9.59
CA ASP A 160 -1.60 -2.31 -10.72
C ASP A 160 -0.78 -3.45 -11.31
N GLN A 161 -0.82 -3.60 -12.62
CA GLN A 161 -0.14 -4.68 -13.36
C GLN A 161 -0.34 -6.08 -12.72
N GLY A 162 -1.58 -6.36 -12.24
CA GLY A 162 -1.96 -7.66 -11.65
C GLY A 162 -1.42 -7.92 -10.25
N GLU A 163 -0.90 -6.91 -9.54
CA GLU A 163 -0.45 -6.99 -8.15
C GLU A 163 -1.26 -6.04 -7.25
N ALA A 164 -1.46 -6.42 -5.98
CA ALA A 164 -2.10 -5.58 -4.99
C ALA A 164 -1.13 -4.46 -4.56
N ARG A 165 -1.38 -3.23 -5.00
CA ARG A 165 -0.46 -2.10 -4.85
C ARG A 165 -0.86 -1.12 -3.78
N ASN A 166 -2.06 -0.55 -3.88
CA ASN A 166 -2.53 0.51 -3.00
C ASN A 166 -3.68 0.04 -2.12
N ILE A 167 -3.67 0.46 -0.86
CA ILE A 167 -4.68 0.04 0.12
C ILE A 167 -5.93 0.94 0.08
N VAL A 168 -7.10 0.31 0.09
CA VAL A 168 -8.39 0.95 0.35
C VAL A 168 -8.92 0.43 1.68
N MET A 169 -9.22 1.32 2.62
CA MET A 169 -9.67 0.94 3.95
C MET A 169 -11.02 1.56 4.26
N ARG A 170 -12.00 0.69 4.65
CA ARG A 170 -13.39 1.13 4.91
C ARG A 170 -13.99 1.95 3.77
N GLY A 171 -13.67 1.56 2.54
CA GLY A 171 -14.11 2.26 1.34
C GLY A 171 -13.34 3.55 1.00
N LEU A 172 -12.41 4.01 1.84
CA LEU A 172 -11.63 5.22 1.58
C LEU A 172 -10.38 4.93 0.77
N GLY A 173 -10.14 5.74 -0.26
CA GLY A 173 -9.05 5.61 -1.22
C GLY A 173 -7.64 5.69 -0.62
N PRO A 174 -6.60 5.32 -1.39
CA PRO A 174 -5.23 5.17 -0.88
C PRO A 174 -4.65 6.42 -0.20
N GLY A 175 -4.92 7.62 -0.72
CA GLY A 175 -4.44 8.89 -0.17
C GLY A 175 -4.93 9.19 1.25
N GLN A 176 -6.01 8.52 1.69
CA GLN A 176 -6.61 8.69 3.01
C GLN A 176 -6.17 7.63 4.03
N ASN A 177 -5.23 6.76 3.65
CA ASN A 177 -4.72 5.68 4.49
C ASN A 177 -3.23 5.83 4.76
N SER A 178 -2.76 5.33 5.91
CA SER A 178 -1.35 5.36 6.26
C SER A 178 -0.75 3.95 6.24
N VAL A 179 0.47 3.84 5.71
CA VAL A 179 1.28 2.62 5.83
C VAL A 179 2.58 2.96 6.55
N THR A 180 2.82 2.27 7.65
CA THR A 180 4.02 2.44 8.48
C THR A 180 4.83 1.15 8.54
N LEU A 181 6.13 1.27 8.71
CA LEU A 181 7.04 0.16 8.99
C LEU A 181 7.70 0.40 10.35
N ASN A 182 7.41 -0.47 11.31
CA ASN A 182 7.83 -0.32 12.71
C ASN A 182 7.44 1.06 13.28
N GLY A 183 6.21 1.53 12.97
CA GLY A 183 5.62 2.77 13.51
C GLY A 183 6.00 4.08 12.82
N ASP A 184 6.78 4.05 11.71
CA ASP A 184 7.07 5.27 10.93
C ASP A 184 6.59 5.10 9.49
N ARG A 185 5.94 6.13 8.94
CA ARG A 185 5.45 6.13 7.56
C ARG A 185 6.58 5.90 6.56
N ILE A 186 6.32 5.05 5.58
CA ILE A 186 7.22 4.77 4.47
C ILE A 186 7.08 5.89 3.43
N PRO A 187 8.19 6.40 2.84
CA PRO A 187 8.11 7.35 1.73
C PRO A 187 7.55 6.71 0.46
N SER A 188 7.02 7.54 -0.45
CA SER A 188 6.48 7.14 -1.74
C SER A 188 7.49 7.38 -2.86
N ALA A 189 7.69 6.40 -3.74
CA ALA A 189 8.47 6.56 -4.96
C ALA A 189 7.66 7.22 -6.11
N GLU A 190 6.33 7.36 -5.96
CA GLU A 190 5.46 8.02 -6.94
C GLU A 190 5.73 9.53 -6.98
N GLY A 191 5.74 10.12 -8.17
CA GLY A 191 5.98 11.56 -8.36
C GLY A 191 4.79 12.43 -7.95
N ASP A 192 3.59 11.93 -8.14
CA ASP A 192 2.33 12.69 -8.08
C ASP A 192 1.48 12.42 -6.84
N ASN A 193 1.84 11.44 -5.99
CA ASN A 193 1.07 11.11 -4.80
C ASN A 193 1.92 10.68 -3.61
N ARG A 194 1.27 10.44 -2.44
CA ARG A 194 1.89 9.98 -1.19
C ARG A 194 1.64 8.50 -0.91
N ASN A 195 1.12 7.74 -1.87
CA ASN A 195 0.71 6.36 -1.67
C ASN A 195 1.92 5.44 -1.52
N VAL A 196 1.86 4.56 -0.54
CA VAL A 196 2.91 3.56 -0.32
C VAL A 196 2.61 2.32 -1.15
N GLN A 197 3.53 1.97 -2.03
CA GLN A 197 3.43 0.80 -2.89
C GLN A 197 3.71 -0.49 -2.10
N LEU A 198 2.66 -1.20 -1.69
CA LEU A 198 2.76 -2.42 -0.89
C LEU A 198 3.34 -3.61 -1.67
N ASP A 199 3.25 -3.58 -2.98
CA ASP A 199 3.86 -4.57 -3.87
C ASP A 199 5.40 -4.56 -3.82
N LEU A 200 6.04 -3.48 -3.34
CA LEU A 200 7.48 -3.40 -3.14
C LEU A 200 7.98 -4.15 -1.91
N ILE A 201 7.10 -4.48 -0.94
CA ILE A 201 7.47 -5.04 0.35
C ILE A 201 7.21 -6.54 0.39
N PRO A 202 8.26 -7.41 0.43
CA PRO A 202 8.07 -8.84 0.52
C PRO A 202 7.44 -9.27 1.84
N SER A 203 6.41 -10.09 1.78
CA SER A 203 5.71 -10.63 2.94
C SER A 203 6.61 -11.44 3.89
N ALA A 204 7.64 -12.10 3.35
CA ALA A 204 8.57 -12.94 4.11
C ALA A 204 9.38 -12.17 5.17
N MET A 205 9.56 -10.85 5.02
CA MET A 205 10.29 -9.99 5.96
C MET A 205 9.46 -9.51 7.13
N ILE A 206 8.13 -9.70 7.06
CA ILE A 206 7.18 -9.18 8.03
C ILE A 206 6.85 -10.24 9.07
N GLN A 207 6.86 -9.85 10.33
CA GLN A 207 6.47 -10.66 11.49
C GLN A 207 4.98 -10.58 11.76
N SER A 208 4.42 -9.37 11.66
CA SER A 208 2.98 -9.14 11.83
C SER A 208 2.55 -7.88 11.09
N ILE A 209 1.28 -7.85 10.76
CA ILE A 209 0.60 -6.71 10.15
C ILE A 209 -0.52 -6.32 11.10
N GLU A 210 -0.49 -5.08 11.57
CA GLU A 210 -1.55 -4.48 12.36
C GLU A 210 -2.34 -3.51 11.49
N VAL A 211 -3.64 -3.70 11.41
CA VAL A 211 -4.55 -2.78 10.73
C VAL A 211 -5.37 -2.06 11.79
N ASN A 212 -4.99 -0.82 12.07
CA ASN A 212 -5.62 0.04 13.06
C ASN A 212 -6.70 0.87 12.38
N LYS A 213 -7.95 0.62 12.74
CA LYS A 213 -9.12 1.32 12.21
C LYS A 213 -9.47 2.57 13.03
N THR A 214 -8.96 2.65 14.26
CA THR A 214 -8.97 3.82 15.13
C THR A 214 -7.55 4.14 15.55
N LEU A 215 -7.25 5.42 15.77
CA LEU A 215 -5.91 5.89 16.13
C LEU A 215 -5.89 6.32 17.59
N THR A 216 -4.78 6.13 18.29
CA THR A 216 -4.49 6.73 19.60
C THR A 216 -3.57 7.94 19.45
N PRO A 217 -3.47 8.83 20.46
CA PRO A 217 -2.67 10.05 20.36
C PRO A 217 -1.17 9.83 20.10
N ASP A 218 -0.60 8.68 20.45
CA ASP A 218 0.79 8.29 20.18
C ASP A 218 1.03 7.87 18.72
N MET A 219 -0.04 7.57 17.96
CA MET A 219 0.05 7.22 16.53
C MET A 219 0.10 8.45 15.65
N GLU A 220 0.58 8.29 14.43
CA GLU A 220 0.51 9.33 13.40
C GLU A 220 -0.94 9.57 12.98
N ALA A 221 -1.32 10.85 12.86
CA ALA A 221 -2.70 11.25 12.62
C ALA A 221 -3.13 11.23 11.15
N ASP A 222 -2.18 11.12 10.22
CA ASP A 222 -2.41 11.16 8.77
C ASP A 222 -2.98 9.83 8.25
N ALA A 223 -4.24 9.53 8.62
CA ALA A 223 -4.93 8.29 8.31
C ALA A 223 -6.44 8.38 8.62
N ILE A 224 -7.23 8.97 7.73
CA ILE A 224 -8.70 9.05 7.89
C ILE A 224 -9.34 7.64 7.81
N GLY A 225 -8.94 6.84 6.82
CA GLY A 225 -9.44 5.46 6.66
C GLY A 225 -8.93 4.53 7.75
N GLY A 226 -7.66 4.64 8.06
CA GLY A 226 -6.95 3.86 9.08
C GLY A 226 -5.46 3.73 8.77
N SER A 227 -4.74 3.02 9.64
CA SER A 227 -3.28 2.82 9.51
C SER A 227 -2.91 1.34 9.47
N VAL A 228 -2.01 0.98 8.56
CA VAL A 228 -1.37 -0.34 8.52
C VAL A 228 0.04 -0.23 9.04
N ASN A 229 0.35 -0.94 10.11
CA ASN A 229 1.70 -1.03 10.65
C ASN A 229 2.33 -2.39 10.32
N LEU A 230 3.40 -2.36 9.55
CA LEU A 230 4.19 -3.53 9.18
C LEU A 230 5.31 -3.70 10.21
N ILE A 231 5.35 -4.84 10.87
CA ILE A 231 6.36 -5.12 11.90
C ILE A 231 7.35 -6.14 11.34
N THR A 232 8.62 -5.77 11.29
CA THR A 232 9.69 -6.64 10.79
C THR A 232 10.06 -7.74 11.79
N ARG A 233 10.56 -8.88 11.28
CA ARG A 233 10.98 -10.01 12.13
C ARG A 233 12.17 -9.62 13.00
N SER A 234 12.08 -9.86 14.30
CA SER A 234 13.15 -9.59 15.29
C SER A 234 13.10 -10.61 16.43
N ASN A 235 14.09 -10.57 17.33
CA ASN A 235 14.18 -11.34 18.58
C ASN A 235 13.84 -12.85 18.42
N PRO A 236 14.57 -13.62 17.60
CA PRO A 236 14.33 -15.06 17.49
C PRO A 236 14.62 -15.74 18.81
N THR A 237 13.86 -16.77 19.18
CA THR A 237 14.19 -17.66 20.29
C THR A 237 15.09 -18.79 19.78
N GLY A 238 16.35 -18.81 20.21
CA GLY A 238 17.35 -19.75 19.74
C GLY A 238 17.68 -19.60 18.24
N PHE A 239 18.32 -20.61 17.65
CA PHE A 239 18.65 -20.60 16.23
C PHE A 239 17.45 -20.96 15.37
N ARG A 240 17.17 -20.14 14.35
CA ARG A 240 16.13 -20.33 13.36
C ARG A 240 16.66 -20.04 11.96
N ALA A 241 16.38 -20.95 11.03
CA ALA A 241 16.70 -20.71 9.64
C ALA A 241 15.61 -21.31 8.75
N SER A 242 15.28 -20.62 7.65
CA SER A 242 14.39 -21.15 6.63
C SER A 242 14.85 -20.75 5.24
N ALA A 243 14.58 -21.61 4.27
CA ALA A 243 14.83 -21.34 2.86
C ALA A 243 13.62 -21.75 2.03
N THR A 244 13.23 -20.90 1.09
CA THR A 244 12.14 -21.17 0.14
C THR A 244 12.66 -20.99 -1.27
N VAL A 245 12.33 -21.94 -2.16
CA VAL A 245 12.59 -21.85 -3.60
C VAL A 245 11.31 -22.21 -4.33
N ALA A 246 10.82 -21.30 -5.17
CA ALA A 246 9.62 -21.53 -5.97
C ALA A 246 9.85 -21.13 -7.43
N GLY A 247 9.11 -21.77 -8.31
CA GLY A 247 9.01 -21.45 -9.73
C GLY A 247 7.58 -21.59 -10.21
N GLY A 248 7.23 -20.86 -11.26
CA GLY A 248 5.89 -20.86 -11.81
C GLY A 248 5.80 -20.11 -13.12
N GLY A 249 4.62 -19.60 -13.45
CA GLY A 249 4.41 -18.86 -14.68
C GLY A 249 3.08 -18.11 -14.72
N ASN A 250 2.97 -17.28 -15.75
CA ASN A 250 1.77 -16.60 -16.15
C ASN A 250 1.53 -16.87 -17.64
N PRO A 251 0.39 -17.47 -18.03
CA PRO A 251 0.16 -17.91 -19.41
C PRO A 251 -0.16 -16.77 -20.40
N ILE A 252 -0.27 -15.52 -19.95
CA ILE A 252 -0.56 -14.39 -20.85
C ILE A 252 0.55 -14.16 -21.88
N ARG A 253 1.80 -14.50 -21.55
CA ARG A 253 2.93 -14.47 -22.49
C ARG A 253 3.57 -15.85 -22.61
N PRO A 254 3.83 -16.30 -23.85
CA PRO A 254 4.52 -17.57 -24.09
C PRO A 254 5.93 -17.55 -23.49
N GLY A 255 6.25 -18.55 -22.66
CA GLY A 255 7.57 -18.69 -22.03
C GLY A 255 7.80 -17.81 -20.81
N GLY A 256 6.81 -17.04 -20.37
CA GLY A 256 6.89 -16.27 -19.13
C GLY A 256 7.05 -17.19 -17.90
N TYR A 257 7.97 -16.84 -17.00
CA TYR A 257 8.25 -17.63 -15.80
C TYR A 257 8.32 -16.77 -14.54
N ASN A 258 7.92 -17.37 -13.42
CA ASN A 258 8.08 -16.78 -12.09
C ASN A 258 9.17 -17.55 -11.34
N SER A 259 9.94 -16.85 -10.53
CA SER A 259 10.86 -17.46 -9.56
C SER A 259 10.87 -16.66 -8.25
N ASN A 260 10.95 -17.38 -7.13
CA ASN A 260 11.06 -16.76 -5.81
C ASN A 260 12.04 -17.56 -4.96
N ILE A 261 13.09 -16.89 -4.48
CA ILE A 261 14.09 -17.45 -3.59
C ILE A 261 14.13 -16.58 -2.34
N THR A 262 13.84 -17.17 -1.19
CA THR A 262 13.85 -16.49 0.10
C THR A 262 14.69 -17.26 1.09
N ALA A 263 15.50 -16.54 1.87
CA ALA A 263 16.26 -17.08 2.99
C ALA A 263 16.05 -16.22 4.23
N LEU A 264 15.92 -16.86 5.38
CA LEU A 264 15.83 -16.21 6.68
C LEU A 264 16.74 -16.95 7.66
N ILE A 265 17.51 -16.20 8.43
CA ILE A 265 18.36 -16.71 9.51
C ILE A 265 18.19 -15.78 10.71
N GLY A 266 17.93 -16.35 11.87
CA GLY A 266 17.92 -15.63 13.14
C GLY A 266 18.55 -16.46 14.25
N ASN A 267 19.17 -15.80 15.21
CA ASN A 267 19.74 -16.46 16.36
C ASN A 267 19.76 -15.54 17.59
N GLU A 268 19.38 -16.07 18.71
CA GLU A 268 19.72 -15.53 20.01
C GLU A 268 21.11 -16.04 20.39
N VAL A 269 22.14 -15.23 20.10
CA VAL A 269 23.55 -15.60 20.33
C VAL A 269 23.84 -15.69 21.82
N SER A 270 23.18 -14.85 22.61
CA SER A 270 23.21 -14.81 24.06
C SER A 270 21.99 -14.06 24.58
N GLU A 271 21.68 -14.13 25.87
CA GLU A 271 20.64 -13.32 26.53
C GLU A 271 20.77 -11.80 26.24
N LYS A 272 21.98 -11.35 25.83
CA LYS A 272 22.26 -9.94 25.54
C LYS A 272 22.18 -9.54 24.08
N PHE A 273 22.21 -10.50 23.14
CA PHE A 273 22.29 -10.16 21.72
C PHE A 273 21.58 -11.18 20.85
N SER A 274 20.70 -10.67 20.01
CA SER A 274 20.06 -11.44 18.96
C SER A 274 20.13 -10.71 17.61
N TYR A 275 19.99 -11.48 16.52
CA TYR A 275 19.89 -10.94 15.17
C TYR A 275 18.90 -11.72 14.32
N THR A 276 18.31 -11.03 13.33
CA THR A 276 17.53 -11.63 12.25
C THR A 276 17.96 -11.04 10.92
N LEU A 277 18.30 -11.90 9.96
CA LEU A 277 18.63 -11.55 8.59
C LEU A 277 17.65 -12.23 7.65
N SER A 278 17.04 -11.48 6.74
CA SER A 278 16.17 -12.00 5.68
C SER A 278 16.61 -11.47 4.32
N ALA A 279 16.60 -12.32 3.31
CA ALA A 279 16.90 -11.96 1.93
C ALA A 279 15.91 -12.63 0.98
N THR A 280 15.44 -11.87 -0.03
CA THR A 280 14.52 -12.36 -1.06
C THR A 280 14.95 -11.88 -2.43
N VAL A 281 14.92 -12.77 -3.42
CA VAL A 281 15.01 -12.44 -4.84
C VAL A 281 13.83 -13.07 -5.56
N GLN A 282 13.06 -12.23 -6.25
CA GLN A 282 11.88 -12.61 -6.98
C GLN A 282 11.94 -12.08 -8.41
N THR A 283 11.63 -12.92 -9.39
CA THR A 283 11.45 -12.51 -10.78
C THR A 283 10.09 -12.97 -11.29
N ARG A 284 9.39 -12.08 -11.97
CA ARG A 284 8.13 -12.37 -12.69
C ARG A 284 8.28 -11.90 -14.13
N ASP A 285 7.92 -12.76 -15.08
CA ASP A 285 7.90 -12.48 -16.51
C ASP A 285 6.46 -12.70 -16.99
N TYR A 286 5.79 -11.61 -17.36
CA TYR A 286 4.36 -11.56 -17.65
C TYR A 286 4.03 -10.44 -18.62
N GLY A 287 2.84 -9.89 -18.60
CA GLY A 287 2.40 -8.75 -19.41
C GLY A 287 0.92 -8.51 -19.22
N SER A 288 0.36 -7.67 -20.07
CA SER A 288 -1.08 -7.43 -20.12
C SER A 288 -1.57 -7.23 -21.55
N ASP A 289 -2.85 -7.54 -21.75
CA ASP A 289 -3.62 -7.25 -22.94
C ASP A 289 -4.68 -6.20 -22.59
N ASN A 290 -4.58 -5.01 -23.19
CA ASN A 290 -5.36 -3.84 -22.80
C ASN A 290 -6.07 -3.22 -24.01
N ILE A 291 -7.32 -2.80 -23.81
CA ILE A 291 -8.07 -1.92 -24.71
C ILE A 291 -8.58 -0.72 -23.91
N GLU A 292 -8.55 0.45 -24.56
CA GLU A 292 -9.08 1.69 -23.99
C GLU A 292 -9.97 2.40 -25.02
N PHE A 293 -10.94 3.17 -24.52
CA PHE A 293 -11.87 3.94 -25.33
C PHE A 293 -12.14 5.29 -24.67
N GLU A 294 -12.24 6.30 -25.47
CA GLU A 294 -12.76 7.61 -25.12
C GLU A 294 -14.14 7.76 -25.76
N TRP A 295 -15.16 7.98 -24.93
CA TRP A 295 -16.56 8.12 -25.38
C TRP A 295 -16.89 9.60 -25.53
N ASN A 296 -17.28 9.99 -26.77
CA ASN A 296 -17.72 11.34 -27.07
C ASN A 296 -19.10 11.65 -26.45
N ASP A 297 -19.41 12.94 -26.35
CA ASP A 297 -20.77 13.40 -26.04
C ASP A 297 -21.75 12.81 -27.04
N PRO A 298 -22.89 12.26 -26.60
CA PRO A 298 -23.93 11.79 -27.51
C PRO A 298 -24.41 12.84 -28.52
N ALA A 299 -24.23 14.13 -28.23
CA ALA A 299 -24.57 15.20 -29.17
C ALA A 299 -23.66 15.21 -30.42
N ASP A 300 -22.42 14.78 -30.30
CA ASP A 300 -21.41 14.83 -31.36
C ASP A 300 -21.25 13.51 -32.15
N TRP A 301 -22.02 12.46 -31.76
CA TRP A 301 -21.92 11.14 -32.39
C TRP A 301 -22.18 11.12 -33.89
N ALA A 302 -22.92 12.11 -34.43
CA ALA A 302 -23.23 12.19 -35.86
C ALA A 302 -22.01 12.54 -36.71
N ASP A 303 -21.14 13.38 -36.19
CA ASP A 303 -19.97 13.95 -36.89
C ASP A 303 -18.68 13.23 -36.49
N ASP A 304 -18.44 13.06 -35.17
CA ASP A 304 -17.20 12.51 -34.60
C ASP A 304 -17.33 11.03 -34.20
N GLY A 305 -18.52 10.45 -34.29
CA GLY A 305 -18.80 9.08 -33.84
C GLY A 305 -18.93 8.96 -32.33
N ALA A 306 -19.38 7.79 -31.87
CA ALA A 306 -19.56 7.52 -30.45
C ALA A 306 -18.25 7.28 -29.70
N ILE A 307 -17.18 6.95 -30.39
CA ILE A 307 -15.84 6.70 -29.88
C ILE A 307 -14.88 7.67 -30.57
N GLY A 308 -14.34 8.61 -29.81
CA GLY A 308 -13.33 9.56 -30.25
C GLY A 308 -11.97 8.90 -30.44
N GLU A 309 -11.61 8.02 -29.48
CA GLU A 309 -10.34 7.30 -29.49
C GLU A 309 -10.50 5.83 -29.08
N MET A 310 -9.74 4.94 -29.70
CA MET A 310 -9.60 3.54 -29.32
C MET A 310 -8.13 3.14 -29.30
N ASP A 311 -7.65 2.63 -28.15
CA ASP A 311 -6.33 2.03 -28.01
C ASP A 311 -6.41 0.50 -27.94
N ILE A 312 -5.49 -0.16 -28.64
CA ILE A 312 -5.19 -1.59 -28.46
C ILE A 312 -3.74 -1.67 -28.03
N ARG A 313 -3.49 -2.15 -26.80
CA ARG A 313 -2.16 -2.16 -26.18
C ARG A 313 -1.75 -3.58 -25.80
N ARG A 314 -0.50 -3.88 -26.05
CA ARG A 314 0.19 -5.07 -25.59
C ARG A 314 1.36 -4.64 -24.73
N TYR A 315 1.42 -5.15 -23.48
CA TYR A 315 2.56 -4.95 -22.60
C TYR A 315 3.32 -6.27 -22.42
N ASP A 316 4.63 -6.22 -22.55
CA ASP A 316 5.55 -7.30 -22.21
C ASP A 316 6.42 -6.82 -21.06
N VAL A 317 6.32 -7.50 -19.88
CA VAL A 317 6.90 -7.00 -18.62
C VAL A 317 7.76 -8.07 -17.96
N LYS A 318 8.95 -7.66 -17.50
CA LYS A 318 9.81 -8.47 -16.63
C LYS A 318 10.18 -7.68 -15.39
N ARG A 319 9.71 -8.15 -14.25
CA ARG A 319 9.91 -7.52 -12.94
C ARG A 319 10.84 -8.35 -12.07
N THR A 320 11.89 -7.74 -11.52
CA THR A 320 12.80 -8.39 -10.58
C THR A 320 12.90 -7.56 -9.30
N ARG A 321 12.56 -8.18 -8.16
CA ARG A 321 12.68 -7.62 -6.81
C ARG A 321 13.82 -8.26 -6.06
N ARG A 322 14.60 -7.46 -5.33
CA ARG A 322 15.67 -7.90 -4.43
C ARG A 322 15.48 -7.18 -3.12
N SER A 323 15.40 -7.92 -2.04
CA SER A 323 15.14 -7.35 -0.73
C SER A 323 16.06 -7.94 0.32
N LEU A 324 16.49 -7.09 1.26
CA LEU A 324 17.32 -7.45 2.40
C LEU A 324 16.80 -6.77 3.66
N SER A 325 16.72 -7.50 4.76
CA SER A 325 16.39 -6.94 6.08
C SER A 325 17.36 -7.47 7.12
N LEU A 326 17.91 -6.58 7.94
CA LEU A 326 18.75 -6.91 9.09
C LEU A 326 18.21 -6.22 10.33
N ASN A 327 17.88 -7.01 11.35
CA ASN A 327 17.46 -6.52 12.66
C ASN A 327 18.40 -7.08 13.73
N LEU A 328 18.83 -6.19 14.63
CA LEU A 328 19.76 -6.46 15.72
C LEU A 328 19.15 -5.95 17.01
N ASP A 329 19.19 -6.75 18.06
CA ASP A 329 18.67 -6.38 19.37
C ASP A 329 19.75 -6.63 20.44
N TRP A 330 20.01 -5.62 21.30
CA TRP A 330 20.99 -5.66 22.38
C TRP A 330 20.32 -5.37 23.70
N ASN A 331 20.25 -6.35 24.58
CA ASN A 331 19.90 -6.19 25.98
C ASN A 331 21.15 -5.80 26.75
N LEU A 332 21.39 -4.51 26.97
CA LEU A 332 22.55 -4.01 27.71
C LEU A 332 22.50 -4.50 29.17
N ASN A 333 21.31 -4.45 29.74
CA ASN A 333 20.95 -5.01 31.03
C ASN A 333 19.42 -5.13 31.07
N ASP A 334 18.87 -5.60 32.21
CA ASP A 334 17.43 -5.83 32.37
C ASP A 334 16.56 -4.57 32.15
N ASN A 335 17.10 -3.37 32.22
CA ASN A 335 16.37 -2.11 32.12
C ASN A 335 16.71 -1.31 30.86
N ASN A 336 17.62 -1.79 30.04
CA ASN A 336 18.10 -1.04 28.87
C ASN A 336 18.29 -1.96 27.68
N GLN A 337 17.49 -1.72 26.65
CA GLN A 337 17.60 -2.40 25.36
C GLN A 337 17.93 -1.38 24.27
N LEU A 338 18.75 -1.75 23.32
CA LEU A 338 18.96 -1.04 22.07
C LEU A 338 18.58 -1.94 20.92
N TYR A 339 18.09 -1.35 19.85
CA TYR A 339 17.80 -2.09 18.62
C TYR A 339 18.22 -1.31 17.37
N PHE A 340 18.58 -2.06 16.35
CA PHE A 340 18.76 -1.56 14.99
C PHE A 340 17.87 -2.38 14.06
N LYS A 341 17.04 -1.71 13.25
CA LYS A 341 16.15 -2.34 12.27
C LYS A 341 16.36 -1.74 10.90
N SER A 342 16.51 -2.58 9.89
CA SER A 342 16.71 -2.12 8.51
C SER A 342 15.94 -2.95 7.49
N ILE A 343 15.54 -2.30 6.41
CA ILE A 343 15.00 -2.92 5.21
C ILE A 343 15.54 -2.17 3.98
N TYR A 344 15.87 -2.93 2.96
CA TYR A 344 16.23 -2.44 1.64
C TYR A 344 15.49 -3.25 0.59
N ASN A 345 14.72 -2.59 -0.26
CA ASN A 345 14.01 -3.17 -1.40
C ASN A 345 14.44 -2.47 -2.69
N HIS A 346 14.67 -3.25 -3.73
CA HIS A 346 15.02 -2.78 -5.05
C HIS A 346 14.21 -3.55 -6.09
N ARG A 347 13.44 -2.84 -6.91
CA ARG A 347 12.69 -3.37 -8.04
C ARG A 347 13.23 -2.81 -9.36
N ASP A 348 13.62 -3.70 -10.26
CA ASP A 348 13.78 -3.39 -11.67
C ASP A 348 12.54 -3.88 -12.41
N ASP A 349 11.85 -3.01 -13.12
CA ASP A 349 10.69 -3.30 -13.95
C ASP A 349 11.01 -2.94 -15.40
N TRP A 350 11.25 -3.96 -16.22
CA TRP A 350 11.52 -3.82 -17.64
C TRP A 350 10.24 -4.04 -18.42
N GLU A 351 9.78 -3.02 -19.16
CA GLU A 351 8.53 -3.01 -19.90
C GLU A 351 8.73 -2.58 -21.35
N ASN A 352 8.05 -3.26 -22.27
CA ASN A 352 7.79 -2.75 -23.62
C ASN A 352 6.28 -2.65 -23.81
N ARG A 353 5.84 -1.57 -24.48
CA ARG A 353 4.44 -1.38 -24.88
C ARG A 353 4.34 -1.18 -26.38
N TYR A 354 3.38 -1.88 -26.98
CA TYR A 354 2.99 -1.73 -28.36
C TYR A 354 1.56 -1.23 -28.40
N ARG A 355 1.35 0.03 -28.79
CA ARG A 355 0.05 0.70 -28.81
C ARG A 355 -0.38 1.03 -30.22
N MET A 356 -1.51 0.51 -30.65
CA MET A 356 -2.23 1.00 -31.82
C MET A 356 -3.36 1.91 -31.31
N ARG A 357 -3.35 3.15 -31.77
CA ARG A 357 -4.37 4.16 -31.48
C ARG A 357 -5.16 4.47 -32.75
N VAL A 358 -6.48 4.43 -32.65
CA VAL A 358 -7.40 4.85 -33.68
C VAL A 358 -8.13 6.08 -33.17
N GLY A 359 -8.05 7.18 -33.89
CA GLY A 359 -8.69 8.44 -33.49
C GLY A 359 -8.89 9.35 -34.69
N SER A 360 -9.18 10.64 -34.48
CA SER A 360 -9.57 11.58 -35.52
C SER A 360 -10.63 10.96 -36.46
N VAL A 361 -11.74 10.58 -35.83
CA VAL A 361 -12.86 9.91 -36.48
C VAL A 361 -13.61 10.94 -37.33
N ASP A 362 -13.87 10.62 -38.57
CA ASP A 362 -14.68 11.41 -39.50
C ASP A 362 -15.80 10.50 -40.00
N MET A 363 -17.00 10.74 -39.53
CA MET A 363 -18.17 9.94 -39.86
C MET A 363 -18.79 10.37 -41.22
N GLU A 364 -18.47 11.55 -41.74
CA GLU A 364 -18.91 12.00 -43.06
C GLU A 364 -18.13 11.28 -44.15
N ASP A 365 -16.80 11.25 -44.03
CA ASP A 365 -15.92 10.58 -44.98
C ASP A 365 -15.67 9.09 -44.68
N MET A 366 -16.18 8.61 -43.53
CA MET A 366 -15.97 7.25 -43.00
C MET A 366 -14.49 6.87 -42.96
N THR A 367 -13.69 7.74 -42.32
CA THR A 367 -12.25 7.54 -42.16
C THR A 367 -11.78 7.76 -40.74
N VAL A 368 -10.61 7.18 -40.43
CA VAL A 368 -9.94 7.36 -39.12
C VAL A 368 -8.43 7.56 -39.36
N ARG A 369 -7.77 8.10 -38.35
CA ARG A 369 -6.31 8.08 -38.24
C ARG A 369 -5.88 6.86 -37.40
N VAL A 370 -4.89 6.11 -37.90
CA VAL A 370 -4.27 5.02 -37.15
C VAL A 370 -2.83 5.39 -36.79
N ARG A 371 -2.50 5.39 -35.50
CA ARG A 371 -1.16 5.62 -34.97
C ARG A 371 -0.59 4.31 -34.43
N ARG A 372 0.72 4.09 -34.56
CA ARG A 372 1.43 2.94 -33.98
C ARG A 372 2.62 3.44 -33.20
N GLN A 373 2.63 3.13 -31.91
CA GLN A 373 3.70 3.55 -31.02
C GLN A 373 4.36 2.33 -30.38
N THR A 374 5.69 2.27 -30.52
CA THR A 374 6.54 1.36 -29.75
C THR A 374 7.18 2.15 -28.62
N LYS A 375 7.00 1.68 -27.39
CA LYS A 375 7.64 2.18 -26.16
C LYS A 375 8.67 1.15 -25.70
N GLY A 376 9.88 1.62 -25.36
CA GLY A 376 10.99 0.79 -24.91
C GLY A 376 12.07 1.62 -24.24
N GLY A 377 13.31 1.22 -24.36
CA GLY A 377 14.49 1.94 -23.85
C GLY A 377 15.72 1.68 -24.66
N GLY A 378 16.82 2.36 -24.32
CA GLY A 378 18.08 2.26 -25.03
C GLY A 378 18.72 0.86 -25.00
N ASN A 379 19.53 0.54 -26.01
CA ASN A 379 20.35 -0.66 -26.05
C ASN A 379 21.61 -0.51 -25.18
N ASN A 380 21.43 -0.68 -23.88
CA ASN A 380 22.52 -0.64 -22.89
C ASN A 380 22.28 -1.73 -21.80
N ASP A 381 23.26 -1.95 -20.91
CA ASP A 381 23.19 -2.98 -19.88
C ASP A 381 22.06 -2.78 -18.87
N ARG A 382 21.58 -1.56 -18.71
CA ARG A 382 20.47 -1.23 -17.80
C ARG A 382 19.11 -1.47 -18.45
N ASN A 383 18.83 -0.81 -19.55
CA ASN A 383 17.54 -0.83 -20.23
C ASN A 383 17.32 -2.10 -21.06
N LYS A 384 18.33 -2.62 -21.75
CA LYS A 384 18.24 -3.87 -22.55
C LYS A 384 17.16 -3.80 -23.64
N ASN A 385 17.02 -2.67 -24.32
CA ASN A 385 15.97 -2.32 -25.27
C ASN A 385 14.57 -2.22 -24.66
N THR A 386 14.45 -2.09 -23.35
CA THR A 386 13.18 -1.97 -22.65
C THR A 386 13.15 -0.70 -21.82
N ARG A 387 11.99 -0.12 -21.62
CA ARG A 387 11.80 0.88 -20.56
C ARG A 387 12.14 0.25 -19.22
N LEU A 388 13.03 0.86 -18.48
CA LEU A 388 13.35 0.44 -17.11
C LEU A 388 12.71 1.41 -16.13
N GLU A 389 12.02 0.85 -15.14
CA GLU A 389 11.61 1.53 -13.92
C GLU A 389 12.41 0.96 -12.75
N ASP A 390 13.41 1.72 -12.29
CA ASP A 390 14.32 1.35 -11.20
C ASP A 390 13.81 1.99 -9.92
N GLN A 391 13.12 1.19 -9.09
CA GLN A 391 12.55 1.66 -7.83
C GLN A 391 13.30 1.09 -6.63
N LYS A 392 13.55 1.95 -5.64
CA LYS A 392 14.20 1.58 -4.38
C LYS A 392 13.40 2.12 -3.20
N THR A 393 13.29 1.31 -2.16
CA THR A 393 12.77 1.73 -0.86
C THR A 393 13.67 1.20 0.22
N GLN A 394 14.13 2.08 1.11
CA GLN A 394 15.00 1.70 2.21
C GLN A 394 14.63 2.42 3.50
N LYS A 395 14.85 1.73 4.62
CA LYS A 395 14.66 2.32 5.94
C LYS A 395 15.69 1.77 6.91
N TYR A 396 16.24 2.64 7.74
CA TYR A 396 17.16 2.34 8.83
C TYR A 396 16.66 3.03 10.09
N SER A 397 16.55 2.27 11.17
CA SER A 397 16.10 2.79 12.47
C SER A 397 17.03 2.32 13.57
N LEU A 398 17.41 3.24 14.44
CA LEU A 398 18.12 2.97 15.69
C LEU A 398 17.26 3.49 16.83
N GLY A 399 17.04 2.67 17.84
CA GLY A 399 16.26 3.07 18.99
C GLY A 399 16.63 2.33 20.26
N GLY A 400 15.99 2.68 21.35
CA GLY A 400 16.22 2.06 22.63
C GLY A 400 15.06 2.23 23.59
N ASP A 401 14.80 1.16 24.35
CA ASP A 401 13.82 1.09 25.43
C ASP A 401 14.56 1.11 26.77
N HIS A 402 14.16 2.01 27.64
CA HIS A 402 14.79 2.22 28.93
C HIS A 402 13.79 2.30 30.04
N GLN A 403 14.06 1.63 31.16
CA GLN A 403 13.23 1.66 32.36
C GLN A 403 13.98 2.36 33.49
N PHE A 404 13.53 3.57 33.90
CA PHE A 404 14.08 4.35 34.98
C PHE A 404 13.13 4.32 36.20
N GLY A 405 13.24 3.30 37.04
CA GLY A 405 12.29 3.06 38.10
C GLY A 405 10.89 2.79 37.53
N LYS A 406 9.93 3.71 37.75
CA LYS A 406 8.59 3.60 37.17
C LYS A 406 8.45 4.23 35.80
N LEU A 407 9.41 5.09 35.39
CA LEU A 407 9.36 5.77 34.10
C LEU A 407 9.94 4.89 33.01
N GLY A 408 9.12 4.52 32.05
CA GLY A 408 9.56 3.98 30.78
C GLY A 408 9.92 5.12 29.82
N MET A 409 10.92 4.92 28.99
CA MET A 409 11.34 5.84 27.96
C MET A 409 11.73 5.07 26.71
N ASP A 410 11.10 5.41 25.60
CA ASP A 410 11.35 4.90 24.27
C ASP A 410 11.86 6.03 23.39
N TRP A 411 12.95 5.80 22.65
CA TRP A 411 13.42 6.76 21.67
C TRP A 411 13.79 6.07 20.38
N LYS A 412 13.57 6.77 19.27
CA LYS A 412 13.88 6.25 17.93
C LYS A 412 14.35 7.37 17.00
N VAL A 413 15.44 7.10 16.28
CA VAL A 413 15.87 7.87 15.11
C VAL A 413 15.73 6.98 13.89
N SER A 414 15.10 7.46 12.84
CA SER A 414 15.01 6.72 11.59
C SER A 414 15.26 7.61 10.38
N PHE A 415 15.84 6.97 9.37
CA PHE A 415 16.01 7.50 8.02
C PHE A 415 15.34 6.53 7.05
N SER A 416 14.58 7.06 6.11
CA SER A 416 14.02 6.27 5.01
C SER A 416 14.03 7.04 3.71
N SER A 417 14.19 6.37 2.59
CA SER A 417 14.01 6.95 1.26
C SER A 417 13.30 6.00 0.32
N ALA A 418 12.59 6.58 -0.64
CA ALA A 418 12.03 5.90 -1.79
C ALA A 418 12.38 6.67 -3.05
N SER A 419 12.77 5.98 -4.11
CA SER A 419 13.10 6.60 -5.39
C SER A 419 12.61 5.76 -6.57
N GLU A 420 12.26 6.44 -7.64
CA GLU A 420 12.01 5.87 -8.96
C GLU A 420 12.87 6.59 -9.99
N ASN A 421 13.55 5.82 -10.85
CA ASN A 421 14.31 6.34 -11.99
C ASN A 421 13.90 5.58 -13.23
N ARG A 422 13.61 6.32 -14.32
CA ARG A 422 13.36 5.80 -15.66
C ARG A 422 14.44 6.34 -16.61
N PRO A 423 15.60 5.70 -16.63
CA PRO A 423 16.70 6.16 -17.48
C PRO A 423 16.47 5.74 -18.93
N ASP A 424 16.53 6.69 -19.84
CA ASP A 424 16.52 6.46 -21.30
C ASP A 424 15.24 5.70 -21.77
N GLU A 425 14.07 6.21 -21.39
CA GLU A 425 12.78 5.77 -21.90
C GLU A 425 12.59 6.31 -23.31
N ARG A 426 12.15 5.47 -24.27
CA ARG A 426 12.11 5.82 -25.71
C ARG A 426 10.77 5.47 -26.31
N TYR A 427 10.33 6.33 -27.23
CA TYR A 427 9.13 6.14 -28.02
C TYR A 427 9.45 6.38 -29.50
N VAL A 428 8.78 5.64 -30.37
CA VAL A 428 8.72 5.96 -31.81
C VAL A 428 7.26 5.88 -32.26
N ARG A 429 6.83 6.85 -33.06
CA ARG A 429 5.46 6.96 -33.54
C ARG A 429 5.43 6.90 -35.05
N TYR A 430 4.56 6.07 -35.60
CA TYR A 430 4.19 6.01 -37.00
C TYR A 430 2.70 6.28 -37.13
N GLU A 431 2.27 6.92 -38.24
CA GLU A 431 0.85 7.22 -38.46
C GLU A 431 0.43 7.00 -39.90
N GLN A 432 -0.85 6.69 -40.08
CA GLN A 432 -1.56 6.68 -41.33
C GLN A 432 -2.87 7.45 -41.17
N LYS A 433 -3.11 8.45 -42.02
CA LYS A 433 -4.34 9.25 -42.04
C LYS A 433 -5.31 8.72 -43.09
N GLY A 434 -6.60 8.98 -42.91
CA GLY A 434 -7.64 8.64 -43.90
C GLY A 434 -7.82 7.14 -44.10
N VAL A 435 -7.66 6.33 -43.07
CA VAL A 435 -7.91 4.87 -43.12
C VAL A 435 -9.41 4.64 -43.23
N PRO A 436 -9.92 3.99 -44.32
CA PRO A 436 -11.35 3.84 -44.49
C PRO A 436 -11.95 2.81 -43.54
N ILE A 437 -13.07 3.14 -42.92
CA ILE A 437 -13.89 2.26 -42.11
C ILE A 437 -15.23 1.99 -42.76
N SER A 438 -15.81 0.81 -42.51
CA SER A 438 -17.14 0.44 -42.96
C SER A 438 -18.22 0.83 -41.98
N SER A 439 -17.89 0.80 -40.67
CA SER A 439 -18.77 1.19 -39.58
C SER A 439 -18.01 1.28 -38.26
N LEU A 440 -18.59 2.01 -37.31
CA LEU A 440 -18.28 1.90 -35.89
C LEU A 440 -19.36 1.02 -35.21
N ASP A 441 -18.94 -0.13 -34.68
CA ASP A 441 -19.86 -1.08 -34.00
C ASP A 441 -19.89 -0.81 -32.51
N ILE A 442 -20.96 -0.20 -32.02
CA ILE A 442 -21.27 0.05 -30.60
C ILE A 442 -22.44 -0.81 -30.11
N SER A 443 -22.83 -1.86 -30.84
CA SER A 443 -23.93 -2.75 -30.43
C SER A 443 -23.70 -3.45 -29.11
N ASN A 444 -22.42 -3.59 -28.71
CA ASN A 444 -22.00 -3.98 -27.38
C ASN A 444 -21.03 -2.93 -26.83
N PRO A 445 -21.50 -1.96 -26.02
CA PRO A 445 -20.65 -0.88 -25.51
C PRO A 445 -19.52 -1.36 -24.58
N ARG A 446 -19.60 -2.58 -24.05
CA ARG A 446 -18.46 -3.18 -23.31
C ARG A 446 -17.28 -3.50 -24.23
N PHE A 447 -17.53 -3.68 -25.52
CA PHE A 447 -16.56 -4.07 -26.53
C PHE A 447 -16.85 -3.36 -27.86
N PRO A 448 -16.82 -2.01 -27.93
CA PRO A 448 -16.99 -1.31 -29.21
C PRO A 448 -15.82 -1.61 -30.15
N SER A 449 -15.99 -1.39 -31.46
CA SER A 449 -14.88 -1.59 -32.41
C SER A 449 -15.12 -0.88 -33.73
N PHE A 450 -14.04 -0.41 -34.37
CA PHE A 450 -14.03 0.03 -35.74
C PHE A 450 -13.97 -1.17 -36.70
N VAL A 451 -14.80 -1.16 -37.72
CA VAL A 451 -14.81 -2.18 -38.78
C VAL A 451 -14.13 -1.54 -40.02
N TYR A 452 -12.92 -1.95 -40.32
CA TYR A 452 -12.18 -1.41 -41.44
C TYR A 452 -12.75 -1.88 -42.77
N ALA A 453 -12.73 -0.99 -43.80
CA ALA A 453 -13.21 -1.31 -45.12
C ALA A 453 -12.29 -2.21 -45.93
N GLY A 454 -11.04 -2.41 -45.51
CA GLY A 454 -10.00 -3.22 -46.13
C GLY A 454 -8.89 -3.59 -45.18
N ASN A 455 -7.71 -3.93 -45.69
CA ASN A 455 -6.53 -4.27 -44.88
C ASN A 455 -5.53 -3.11 -44.78
N ASP A 456 -5.86 -1.93 -45.25
CA ASP A 456 -4.97 -0.76 -45.32
C ASP A 456 -4.53 -0.32 -43.93
N TRP A 457 -5.37 -0.53 -42.91
CA TRP A 457 -5.05 -0.24 -41.49
C TRP A 457 -3.78 -0.97 -40.98
N ASN A 458 -3.29 -2.01 -41.64
CA ASN A 458 -2.10 -2.78 -41.29
C ASN A 458 -1.04 -2.86 -42.41
N ASP A 459 -1.21 -2.13 -43.51
CA ASP A 459 -0.21 -2.04 -44.57
C ASP A 459 0.96 -1.15 -44.12
N VAL A 460 2.07 -1.78 -43.70
CA VAL A 460 3.27 -1.10 -43.21
C VAL A 460 3.86 -0.08 -44.20
N SER A 461 3.55 -0.18 -45.50
CA SER A 461 4.03 0.80 -46.50
C SER A 461 3.29 2.13 -46.43
N GLN A 462 2.12 2.18 -45.86
CA GLN A 462 1.27 3.37 -45.69
C GLN A 462 1.56 4.16 -44.40
N PHE A 463 2.28 3.55 -43.43
CA PHE A 463 2.62 4.23 -42.18
C PHE A 463 3.87 5.08 -42.35
N GLY A 464 3.68 6.40 -42.34
CA GLY A 464 4.76 7.38 -42.30
C GLY A 464 5.35 7.55 -40.92
N TYR A 465 6.65 7.82 -40.83
CA TYR A 465 7.30 8.23 -39.59
C TYR A 465 6.74 9.57 -39.11
N LYS A 466 6.46 9.70 -37.83
CA LYS A 466 5.95 10.93 -37.20
C LYS A 466 7.01 11.57 -36.30
N LYS A 467 7.47 10.87 -35.27
CA LYS A 467 8.45 11.36 -34.29
C LYS A 467 9.12 10.24 -33.50
N THR A 468 10.26 10.55 -32.92
CA THR A 468 10.94 9.78 -31.87
C THR A 468 11.09 10.64 -30.64
N GLU A 469 10.82 10.08 -29.47
CA GLU A 469 10.94 10.78 -28.20
C GLU A 469 11.85 10.00 -27.24
N GLN A 470 12.57 10.71 -26.39
CA GLN A 470 13.44 10.15 -25.34
C GLN A 470 13.20 10.90 -24.04
N ALA A 471 12.91 10.16 -22.96
CA ALA A 471 12.66 10.73 -21.66
C ALA A 471 13.61 10.17 -20.61
N PHE A 472 13.96 11.02 -19.66
CA PHE A 472 14.68 10.70 -18.42
C PHE A 472 13.83 11.20 -17.27
N LYS A 473 13.38 10.30 -16.38
CA LYS A 473 12.50 10.64 -15.27
C LYS A 473 13.12 10.22 -13.96
N GLY A 474 12.97 11.05 -12.94
CA GLY A 474 13.46 10.78 -11.59
C GLY A 474 12.58 11.36 -10.51
N THR A 475 12.29 10.57 -9.50
CA THR A 475 11.60 11.02 -8.28
C THR A 475 12.33 10.43 -7.08
N GLU A 476 12.53 11.23 -6.04
CA GLU A 476 13.06 10.76 -4.76
C GLU A 476 12.31 11.43 -3.60
N GLU A 477 11.93 10.63 -2.60
CA GLU A 477 11.44 11.13 -1.32
C GLU A 477 12.33 10.63 -0.20
N THR A 478 12.78 11.53 0.69
CA THR A 478 13.53 11.18 1.90
C THR A 478 12.79 11.60 3.16
N ASN A 479 12.84 10.77 4.20
CA ASN A 479 12.26 11.07 5.50
C ASN A 479 13.28 10.82 6.59
N THR A 480 13.50 11.82 7.45
CA THR A 480 14.25 11.68 8.71
C THR A 480 13.31 11.94 9.86
N SER A 481 13.25 11.04 10.84
CA SER A 481 12.40 11.21 12.01
C SER A 481 13.14 10.94 13.31
N PHE A 482 12.67 11.64 14.35
CA PHE A 482 13.04 11.41 15.73
C PHE A 482 11.79 11.36 16.58
N SER A 483 11.65 10.32 17.41
CA SER A 483 10.61 10.22 18.43
C SER A 483 11.22 10.01 19.82
N LEU A 484 10.50 10.48 20.82
CA LEU A 484 10.80 10.29 22.23
C LEU A 484 9.50 10.16 22.99
N ASP A 485 9.26 9.00 23.55
CA ASP A 485 8.03 8.60 24.20
C ASP A 485 8.31 8.22 25.65
N PHE A 486 7.38 8.57 26.53
CA PHE A 486 7.45 8.26 27.95
C PHE A 486 6.16 7.62 28.40
N ASP A 487 6.25 6.60 29.24
CA ASP A 487 5.17 5.99 29.97
C ASP A 487 5.43 6.06 31.48
N LEU A 488 4.45 6.54 32.22
CA LEU A 488 4.54 6.69 33.66
C LEU A 488 3.32 6.06 34.34
N PRO A 489 3.45 4.84 34.85
CA PRO A 489 2.41 4.23 35.71
C PRO A 489 2.24 5.04 37.00
N TYR A 490 1.03 5.51 37.25
CA TYR A 490 0.72 6.24 38.50
C TYR A 490 -0.18 5.47 39.47
N ASN A 491 -0.85 4.42 38.97
CA ASN A 491 -1.65 3.50 39.78
C ASN A 491 -1.39 2.05 39.29
N VAL A 492 -2.15 1.08 39.75
CA VAL A 492 -1.92 -0.35 39.50
C VAL A 492 -1.98 -0.69 38.01
N ASN A 493 -3.00 -0.19 37.33
CA ASN A 493 -3.20 -0.44 35.90
C ASN A 493 -3.40 0.87 35.09
N ASP A 494 -3.02 2.01 35.72
CA ASP A 494 -3.24 3.33 35.15
C ASP A 494 -1.89 3.97 34.82
N GLU A 495 -1.79 4.56 33.64
CA GLU A 495 -0.56 5.17 33.15
C GLU A 495 -0.84 6.48 32.40
N VAL A 496 0.11 7.39 32.47
CA VAL A 496 0.20 8.57 31.61
C VAL A 496 1.24 8.29 30.56
N LYS A 497 0.89 8.50 29.30
CA LYS A 497 1.85 8.49 28.20
C LYS A 497 1.94 9.89 27.60
N PHE A 498 3.15 10.31 27.26
CA PHE A 498 3.37 11.57 26.55
C PHE A 498 4.62 11.47 25.70
N GLY A 499 4.64 12.19 24.62
CA GLY A 499 5.78 12.08 23.71
C GLY A 499 5.88 13.25 22.74
N PHE A 500 6.98 13.21 22.02
CA PHE A 500 7.36 14.18 21.01
C PHE A 500 7.82 13.42 19.76
N LYS A 501 7.39 13.90 18.57
CA LYS A 501 7.89 13.41 17.28
C LYS A 501 8.21 14.57 16.36
N TYR A 502 9.37 14.51 15.72
CA TYR A 502 9.77 15.41 14.65
C TYR A 502 10.05 14.62 13.39
N LYS A 503 9.55 15.10 12.25
CA LYS A 503 9.86 14.56 10.92
C LYS A 503 10.25 15.68 9.98
N SER A 504 11.29 15.43 9.19
CA SER A 504 11.67 16.25 8.05
C SER A 504 11.66 15.37 6.80
N LYS A 505 10.96 15.82 5.78
CA LYS A 505 10.80 15.11 4.52
C LYS A 505 11.19 16.03 3.39
N THR A 506 11.83 15.47 2.38
CA THR A 506 12.08 16.14 1.11
C THR A 506 11.53 15.30 -0.02
N LYS A 507 11.00 15.91 -1.07
CA LYS A 507 10.57 15.23 -2.27
C LYS A 507 10.93 16.04 -3.49
N ASP A 508 11.63 15.38 -4.43
CA ASP A 508 12.12 15.95 -5.66
C ASP A 508 11.55 15.16 -6.85
N ARG A 509 11.08 15.85 -7.88
CA ARG A 509 10.75 15.28 -9.18
C ARG A 509 11.45 16.05 -10.26
N ASN A 510 12.19 15.33 -11.12
CA ASN A 510 12.98 15.90 -12.19
C ASN A 510 12.86 15.02 -13.44
N ASP A 511 12.04 15.47 -14.37
CA ASP A 511 11.79 14.83 -15.65
C ASP A 511 12.33 15.73 -16.77
N ILE A 512 12.77 15.13 -17.87
CA ILE A 512 13.17 15.84 -19.07
C ILE A 512 12.86 14.99 -20.32
N TRP A 513 12.32 15.62 -21.37
CA TRP A 513 11.95 14.96 -22.61
C TRP A 513 12.58 15.65 -23.81
N TYR A 514 12.99 14.83 -24.80
CA TYR A 514 13.53 15.26 -26.06
C TYR A 514 12.72 14.68 -27.21
N GLU A 515 12.49 15.48 -28.24
CA GLU A 515 11.98 15.05 -29.52
C GLU A 515 13.09 15.05 -30.57
N TYR A 516 13.02 14.10 -31.52
CA TYR A 516 13.99 13.94 -32.62
C TYR A 516 13.25 13.70 -33.94
N ASP A 517 13.74 14.38 -34.99
CA ASP A 517 13.44 14.00 -36.36
C ASP A 517 14.56 13.13 -36.91
N ASN A 518 14.49 11.85 -36.72
CA ASN A 518 15.48 10.88 -37.16
C ASN A 518 15.37 10.57 -38.65
N GLY A 519 14.44 11.17 -39.42
CA GLY A 519 14.25 10.92 -40.82
C GLY A 519 14.04 9.44 -41.17
N LEU A 520 13.41 8.67 -40.28
CA LEU A 520 13.18 7.25 -40.52
C LEU A 520 12.27 7.07 -41.73
N SER A 521 12.56 6.03 -42.52
CA SER A 521 11.68 5.63 -43.61
C SER A 521 10.32 5.19 -43.11
N ASN A 522 9.36 5.03 -44.03
CA ASN A 522 8.09 4.38 -43.73
C ASN A 522 8.32 3.05 -42.98
N MET A 523 7.32 2.58 -42.25
CA MET A 523 7.44 1.38 -41.41
C MET A 523 7.93 0.15 -42.21
N SER A 524 7.64 0.06 -43.51
CA SER A 524 8.15 -1.01 -44.36
C SER A 524 9.67 -1.00 -44.57
N GLY A 525 10.34 0.11 -44.29
CA GLY A 525 11.81 0.29 -44.41
C GLY A 525 12.59 0.09 -43.12
N VAL A 526 11.95 -0.23 -42.03
CA VAL A 526 12.56 -0.49 -40.71
C VAL A 526 12.29 -1.91 -40.26
N GLU A 527 12.98 -2.35 -39.19
CA GLU A 527 12.72 -3.66 -38.60
C GLU A 527 11.41 -3.64 -37.78
N TYR A 528 10.42 -4.38 -38.25
CA TYR A 528 9.10 -4.48 -37.59
C TYR A 528 8.67 -5.94 -37.36
N PHE A 529 7.65 -6.12 -36.52
CA PHE A 529 7.04 -7.42 -36.26
C PHE A 529 5.54 -7.28 -36.04
N ASP A 530 4.80 -8.34 -36.26
CA ASP A 530 3.36 -8.41 -35.93
C ASP A 530 3.17 -8.71 -34.43
N ALA A 531 2.66 -7.74 -33.70
CA ALA A 531 2.37 -7.85 -32.27
C ALA A 531 1.03 -8.52 -31.96
N THR A 532 0.27 -8.91 -32.99
CA THR A 532 -1.04 -9.58 -32.83
C THR A 532 -0.89 -10.91 -32.08
N LEU A 533 -1.68 -11.10 -31.06
CA LEU A 533 -1.70 -12.30 -30.23
C LEU A 533 -2.94 -13.15 -30.57
N PRO A 534 -2.81 -14.43 -30.95
CA PRO A 534 -3.96 -15.30 -31.23
C PRO A 534 -4.91 -15.48 -30.03
N GLY A 535 -4.40 -15.31 -28.82
CA GLY A 535 -5.11 -15.42 -27.55
C GLY A 535 -5.35 -14.10 -26.85
N TYR A 536 -5.38 -12.97 -27.58
CA TYR A 536 -5.63 -11.65 -27.00
C TYR A 536 -6.90 -11.64 -26.17
N GLN A 537 -6.79 -11.31 -24.88
CA GLN A 537 -7.86 -11.54 -23.88
C GLN A 537 -9.12 -10.69 -24.14
N PRO A 538 -9.06 -9.39 -24.51
CA PRO A 538 -10.25 -8.62 -24.87
C PRO A 538 -11.02 -9.15 -26.09
N GLY A 539 -10.40 -10.00 -26.89
CA GLY A 539 -11.02 -10.67 -28.02
C GLY A 539 -10.31 -10.51 -29.34
N LYS A 540 -10.54 -11.46 -30.25
CA LYS A 540 -9.84 -11.55 -31.56
C LYS A 540 -10.12 -10.40 -32.52
N LYS A 541 -11.17 -9.62 -32.30
CA LYS A 541 -11.47 -8.43 -33.10
C LYS A 541 -10.48 -7.30 -32.87
N TYR A 542 -9.81 -7.27 -31.72
CA TYR A 542 -8.78 -6.29 -31.39
C TYR A 542 -7.41 -6.82 -31.81
N GLN A 543 -6.99 -6.44 -33.00
CA GLN A 543 -5.70 -6.85 -33.57
C GLN A 543 -4.72 -5.70 -33.49
N SER A 544 -3.58 -5.90 -32.82
CA SER A 544 -2.57 -4.87 -32.68
C SER A 544 -1.84 -4.55 -34.01
N GLY A 545 -1.56 -5.58 -34.85
CA GLY A 545 -0.84 -5.44 -36.11
C GLY A 545 0.66 -5.21 -35.93
N ASN A 546 1.28 -4.52 -36.93
CA ASN A 546 2.72 -4.37 -37.02
C ASN A 546 3.26 -3.16 -36.26
N PHE A 547 4.44 -3.32 -35.64
CA PHE A 547 5.16 -2.27 -34.89
C PHE A 547 6.65 -2.35 -35.13
N LEU A 548 7.36 -1.21 -35.00
CA LEU A 548 8.82 -1.19 -34.92
C LEU A 548 9.26 -2.09 -33.75
N THR A 549 10.32 -2.89 -33.95
CA THR A 549 10.83 -3.73 -32.87
C THR A 549 11.47 -2.89 -31.75
N ALA A 550 11.39 -3.37 -30.49
CA ALA A 550 12.08 -2.73 -29.37
C ALA A 550 13.59 -2.66 -29.57
N ALA A 551 14.18 -3.64 -30.29
CA ALA A 551 15.59 -3.64 -30.62
C ALA A 551 15.94 -2.53 -31.62
N ALA A 552 15.12 -2.30 -32.64
CA ALA A 552 15.31 -1.19 -33.57
C ALA A 552 15.22 0.17 -32.84
N LEU A 553 14.23 0.34 -31.98
CA LEU A 553 14.10 1.56 -31.17
C LEU A 553 15.31 1.75 -30.22
N GLY A 554 15.75 0.71 -29.55
CA GLY A 554 16.88 0.77 -28.59
C GLY A 554 18.21 1.09 -29.30
N ASN A 555 18.37 0.72 -30.54
CA ASN A 555 19.57 0.96 -31.34
C ASN A 555 19.62 2.35 -31.97
N LEU A 556 18.56 3.16 -31.89
CA LEU A 556 18.64 4.55 -32.39
C LEU A 556 19.72 5.32 -31.62
N SER A 557 20.54 6.08 -32.35
CA SER A 557 21.52 6.97 -31.73
C SER A 557 20.77 8.24 -31.34
N LEU A 558 20.58 8.48 -30.03
CA LEU A 558 19.92 9.65 -29.47
C LEU A 558 20.88 10.32 -28.49
N GLY A 559 21.35 11.51 -28.80
CA GLY A 559 22.43 12.21 -28.11
C GLY A 559 22.00 13.47 -27.36
N GLY A 560 20.69 13.64 -27.10
CA GLY A 560 20.13 14.85 -26.49
C GLY A 560 20.32 16.07 -27.39
N PRO A 561 20.40 17.29 -26.85
CA PRO A 561 20.51 18.55 -27.59
C PRO A 561 21.74 18.65 -28.48
N SER A 562 22.73 17.77 -28.33
CA SER A 562 23.93 17.72 -29.17
C SER A 562 23.77 16.79 -30.38
N ASP A 563 22.66 16.07 -30.51
CA ASP A 563 22.39 15.15 -31.61
C ASP A 563 22.02 15.96 -32.86
N PRO A 564 22.56 15.59 -34.05
CA PRO A 564 22.18 16.25 -35.30
C PRO A 564 20.69 16.12 -35.65
N ASN A 565 19.99 15.14 -35.09
CA ASN A 565 18.57 14.90 -35.31
C ASN A 565 17.69 15.41 -34.17
N PHE A 566 18.29 16.07 -33.18
CA PHE A 566 17.53 16.73 -32.13
C PHE A 566 16.63 17.81 -32.74
N ASP A 567 15.35 17.75 -32.40
CA ASP A 567 14.36 18.70 -32.91
C ASP A 567 14.04 19.74 -31.82
N SER A 568 13.50 19.28 -30.70
CA SER A 568 13.07 20.16 -29.62
C SER A 568 13.09 19.47 -28.25
N TYR A 569 12.93 20.27 -27.21
CA TYR A 569 12.47 19.80 -25.92
C TYR A 569 10.93 19.66 -25.96
N VAL A 570 10.39 18.63 -25.34
CA VAL A 570 8.95 18.44 -25.20
C VAL A 570 8.56 19.02 -23.84
N MET A 571 8.47 20.36 -23.79
CA MET A 571 8.36 21.11 -22.53
C MET A 571 7.06 20.87 -21.80
N ASP A 572 5.96 20.79 -22.54
CA ASP A 572 4.61 20.51 -22.09
C ASP A 572 4.50 19.16 -21.33
N GLU A 573 5.31 18.16 -21.69
CA GLU A 573 5.32 16.83 -21.10
C GLU A 573 6.03 16.76 -19.72
N PHE A 574 6.81 17.75 -19.32
CA PHE A 574 7.57 17.65 -18.06
C PHE A 574 7.65 18.94 -17.22
N ALA A 575 7.66 20.11 -17.87
CA ALA A 575 7.98 21.36 -17.19
C ALA A 575 7.06 21.62 -15.99
N GLY A 576 5.74 21.51 -16.19
CA GLY A 576 4.78 21.67 -15.11
C GLY A 576 4.89 20.60 -14.02
N GLY A 577 5.36 19.41 -14.37
CA GLY A 577 5.46 18.26 -13.44
C GLY A 577 6.68 18.25 -12.54
N ASN A 578 7.70 19.09 -12.80
CA ASN A 578 8.92 19.15 -12.01
C ASN A 578 8.76 20.03 -10.76
N TYR A 579 9.20 19.52 -9.62
CA TYR A 579 9.11 20.27 -8.35
C TYR A 579 10.07 19.76 -7.29
N ASP A 580 10.35 20.64 -6.31
CA ASP A 580 10.99 20.33 -5.04
C ASP A 580 10.04 20.66 -3.89
N ALA A 581 9.95 19.82 -2.87
CA ALA A 581 9.12 20.09 -1.69
C ALA A 581 9.81 19.63 -0.39
N ASP A 582 9.75 20.49 0.62
CA ASP A 582 10.21 20.23 1.98
C ASP A 582 9.03 20.27 2.95
N GLU A 583 8.81 19.21 3.73
CA GLU A 583 7.77 19.15 4.75
C GLU A 583 8.36 18.84 6.13
N ASN A 584 8.09 19.71 7.08
CA ASN A 584 8.47 19.54 8.47
C ASN A 584 7.24 19.37 9.35
N ILE A 585 7.17 18.26 10.10
CA ILE A 585 6.07 17.94 11.01
C ILE A 585 6.61 17.83 12.41
N THR A 586 6.07 18.66 13.32
CA THR A 586 6.37 18.61 14.75
C THR A 586 5.11 18.20 15.50
N ALA A 587 5.20 17.15 16.29
CA ALA A 587 4.05 16.62 17.02
C ALA A 587 4.37 16.42 18.50
N PHE A 588 3.36 16.71 19.34
CA PHE A 588 3.33 16.40 20.76
C PHE A 588 2.04 15.68 21.07
N TYR A 589 2.09 14.72 21.98
CA TYR A 589 0.89 14.10 22.50
C TYR A 589 0.97 13.88 24.02
N ALA A 590 -0.19 13.81 24.65
CA ALA A 590 -0.35 13.31 25.99
C ALA A 590 -1.67 12.55 26.11
N MET A 591 -1.65 11.43 26.81
CA MET A 591 -2.84 10.61 27.08
C MET A 591 -2.73 9.91 28.41
N ILE A 592 -3.89 9.60 28.95
CA ILE A 592 -4.05 8.68 30.09
C ILE A 592 -4.61 7.36 29.56
N LYS A 593 -4.20 6.27 30.20
CA LYS A 593 -4.82 4.97 30.05
C LYS A 593 -5.17 4.47 31.44
N ASP A 594 -6.47 4.44 31.73
CA ASP A 594 -7.01 4.13 33.06
C ASP A 594 -7.92 2.91 33.01
N LYS A 595 -7.83 2.07 34.02
CA LYS A 595 -8.75 0.97 34.24
C LYS A 595 -9.82 1.38 35.23
N LEU A 596 -11.02 1.67 34.74
CA LEU A 596 -12.18 2.09 35.50
C LEU A 596 -12.93 0.87 36.05
N GLY A 597 -12.59 0.42 37.26
CA GLY A 597 -13.06 -0.84 37.83
C GLY A 597 -12.37 -2.05 37.16
N ASP A 598 -13.04 -3.21 37.18
CA ASP A 598 -12.42 -4.47 36.72
C ASP A 598 -12.47 -4.65 35.18
N ASN A 599 -13.45 -4.01 34.50
CA ASN A 599 -13.86 -4.40 33.17
C ASN A 599 -13.83 -3.25 32.13
N LEU A 600 -13.55 -2.01 32.51
CA LEU A 600 -13.59 -0.87 31.62
C LEU A 600 -12.20 -0.24 31.54
N THR A 601 -11.65 -0.14 30.34
CA THR A 601 -10.39 0.57 30.05
C THR A 601 -10.68 1.84 29.26
N LEU A 602 -10.14 2.95 29.70
CA LEU A 602 -10.25 4.27 29.06
C LEU A 602 -8.89 4.68 28.53
N ILE A 603 -8.85 5.16 27.29
CA ILE A 603 -7.79 6.01 26.77
C ILE A 603 -8.40 7.39 26.48
N ALA A 604 -7.81 8.45 27.04
CA ALA A 604 -8.22 9.82 26.75
C ALA A 604 -6.98 10.70 26.61
N GLY A 605 -6.94 11.52 25.56
CA GLY A 605 -5.78 12.38 25.31
C GLY A 605 -5.96 13.25 24.10
N ALA A 606 -4.89 13.86 23.67
CA ALA A 606 -4.83 14.65 22.45
C ALA A 606 -3.43 14.62 21.86
N ARG A 607 -3.39 14.80 20.57
CA ARG A 607 -2.19 15.02 19.76
C ARG A 607 -2.26 16.41 19.14
N ILE A 608 -1.15 17.11 19.09
CA ILE A 608 -0.99 18.40 18.40
C ILE A 608 0.06 18.19 17.34
N GLU A 609 -0.29 18.46 16.09
CA GLU A 609 0.64 18.41 14.95
C GLU A 609 0.73 19.77 14.28
N SER A 610 1.95 20.30 14.15
CA SER A 610 2.27 21.48 13.33
C SER A 610 3.00 21.01 12.07
N THR A 611 2.47 21.37 10.92
CA THR A 611 3.00 21.05 9.60
C THR A 611 3.42 22.34 8.91
N ASN A 612 4.65 22.36 8.36
CA ASN A 612 5.16 23.41 7.50
C ASN A 612 5.61 22.75 6.19
N VAL A 613 5.10 23.21 5.08
CA VAL A 613 5.49 22.76 3.73
C VAL A 613 6.01 23.96 2.97
N GLU A 614 7.19 23.83 2.38
CA GLU A 614 7.75 24.75 1.40
C GLU A 614 7.88 23.99 0.08
N TYR A 615 7.54 24.61 -1.04
CA TYR A 615 7.66 23.98 -2.34
C TYR A 615 8.16 24.96 -3.39
N THR A 616 8.82 24.43 -4.41
CA THR A 616 9.26 25.13 -5.61
C THR A 616 8.77 24.36 -6.83
N GLY A 617 7.94 25.00 -7.64
CA GLY A 617 7.45 24.47 -8.89
C GLY A 617 8.00 25.24 -10.08
N GLN A 618 7.73 24.72 -11.28
CA GLN A 618 8.11 25.36 -12.54
C GLN A 618 6.88 26.06 -13.16
N VAL A 619 7.12 27.22 -13.74
CA VAL A 619 6.13 27.97 -14.53
C VAL A 619 6.61 27.95 -15.96
N PHE A 620 5.82 27.37 -16.82
CA PHE A 620 6.10 27.19 -18.23
C PHE A 620 5.14 28.04 -19.05
N ASP A 621 5.69 28.81 -19.99
CA ASP A 621 4.93 29.57 -20.98
C ASP A 621 5.25 29.04 -22.37
N GLU A 622 4.28 28.38 -23.01
CA GLU A 622 4.45 27.71 -24.30
C GLU A 622 4.89 28.71 -25.43
N GLU A 623 4.55 30.01 -25.32
CA GLU A 623 4.91 31.01 -26.31
C GLU A 623 6.34 31.60 -26.12
N GLU A 624 6.86 31.57 -24.87
CA GLU A 624 8.13 32.23 -24.51
C GLU A 624 9.25 31.23 -24.20
N ASP A 625 8.95 30.02 -23.71
CA ASP A 625 9.92 29.05 -23.20
C ASP A 625 10.25 27.98 -24.24
N GLU A 626 11.41 28.06 -24.87
CA GLU A 626 11.88 27.08 -25.87
C GLU A 626 12.80 26.01 -25.25
N THR A 627 13.41 26.27 -24.10
CA THR A 627 14.38 25.37 -23.46
C THR A 627 14.17 25.33 -21.94
N PRO A 628 14.60 24.25 -21.24
CA PRO A 628 14.52 24.17 -19.77
C PRO A 628 15.20 25.34 -19.03
N ALA A 629 16.09 26.08 -19.69
CA ALA A 629 16.75 27.23 -19.09
C ALA A 629 15.89 28.51 -19.07
N ASP A 630 14.83 28.53 -19.86
CA ASP A 630 13.90 29.66 -19.99
C ASP A 630 12.78 29.57 -18.94
N ILE A 631 12.50 28.34 -18.43
CA ILE A 631 11.43 28.07 -17.46
C ILE A 631 11.61 28.90 -16.19
N GLY A 632 10.56 29.62 -15.80
CA GLY A 632 10.46 30.29 -14.51
C GLY A 632 10.29 29.31 -13.35
N SER A 633 10.50 29.78 -12.13
CA SER A 633 10.19 29.03 -10.91
C SER A 633 9.28 29.81 -10.00
N VAL A 634 8.38 29.11 -9.33
CA VAL A 634 7.50 29.68 -8.29
C VAL A 634 7.72 28.96 -6.99
N THR A 635 7.87 29.70 -5.90
CA THR A 635 7.96 29.16 -4.55
C THR A 635 6.71 29.49 -3.76
N GLY A 636 6.28 28.56 -2.92
CA GLY A 636 5.18 28.80 -1.99
C GLY A 636 5.41 28.08 -0.67
N ASP A 637 4.64 28.44 0.33
CA ASP A 637 4.65 27.80 1.63
C ASP A 637 3.24 27.63 2.17
N ASN A 638 3.03 26.62 3.00
CA ASN A 638 1.80 26.39 3.74
C ASN A 638 2.13 25.93 5.16
N SER A 639 1.46 26.50 6.15
CA SER A 639 1.67 26.18 7.56
C SER A 639 0.35 26.07 8.29
N TYR A 640 0.15 24.97 9.00
CA TYR A 640 -1.05 24.76 9.80
C TYR A 640 -0.77 23.92 11.04
N THR A 641 -1.65 24.03 12.03
CA THR A 641 -1.57 23.25 13.28
C THR A 641 -2.94 22.65 13.58
N ASN A 642 -2.96 21.32 13.81
CA ASN A 642 -4.16 20.58 14.17
C ASN A 642 -4.07 20.07 15.61
N ILE A 643 -5.18 20.16 16.32
CA ILE A 643 -5.37 19.55 17.65
C ILE A 643 -6.35 18.40 17.48
N LEU A 644 -5.91 17.20 17.80
CA LEU A 644 -6.58 15.94 17.50
C LEU A 644 -6.93 15.22 18.82
N PRO A 645 -8.10 15.48 19.39
CA PRO A 645 -8.57 14.82 20.59
C PRO A 645 -8.90 13.35 20.31
N ASN A 646 -8.78 12.54 21.36
CA ASN A 646 -9.05 11.12 21.34
C ASN A 646 -9.72 10.67 22.63
N LEU A 647 -10.77 9.86 22.49
CA LEU A 647 -11.42 9.15 23.57
C LEU A 647 -11.72 7.72 23.09
N THR A 648 -11.11 6.74 23.71
CA THR A 648 -11.35 5.32 23.41
C THR A 648 -11.71 4.57 24.68
N LEU A 649 -12.74 3.75 24.63
CA LEU A 649 -13.26 2.93 25.71
C LEU A 649 -13.31 1.48 25.27
N GLN A 650 -12.73 0.58 26.08
CA GLN A 650 -12.89 -0.86 25.92
C GLN A 650 -13.61 -1.40 27.16
N TRP A 651 -14.74 -2.07 26.93
CA TRP A 651 -15.52 -2.70 27.99
C TRP A 651 -15.52 -4.21 27.83
N ASP A 652 -14.78 -4.89 28.71
CA ASP A 652 -14.74 -6.35 28.82
C ASP A 652 -15.92 -6.83 29.66
N LEU A 653 -17.08 -7.06 29.03
CA LEU A 653 -18.26 -7.54 29.74
C LEU A 653 -18.00 -8.87 30.46
N ASN A 654 -17.20 -9.71 29.82
CA ASN A 654 -16.67 -10.96 30.38
C ASN A 654 -15.49 -11.45 29.50
N ASP A 655 -14.85 -12.56 29.86
CA ASP A 655 -13.68 -13.11 29.13
C ASP A 655 -13.92 -13.41 27.63
N LYS A 656 -15.17 -13.35 27.17
CA LYS A 656 -15.53 -13.70 25.80
C LYS A 656 -16.12 -12.56 24.98
N LEU A 657 -16.64 -11.53 25.63
CA LEU A 657 -17.34 -10.44 24.97
C LEU A 657 -16.78 -9.10 25.40
N ASN A 658 -16.23 -8.36 24.44
CA ASN A 658 -15.81 -6.99 24.63
C ASN A 658 -16.54 -6.04 23.67
N PHE A 659 -16.58 -4.77 24.07
CA PHE A 659 -17.08 -3.67 23.30
C PHE A 659 -16.02 -2.58 23.25
N ASN A 660 -15.74 -2.06 22.06
CA ASN A 660 -14.86 -0.92 21.86
C ASN A 660 -15.68 0.25 21.35
N PHE A 661 -15.49 1.41 21.92
CA PHE A 661 -16.02 2.68 21.45
C PHE A 661 -14.87 3.67 21.28
N ALA A 662 -14.84 4.40 20.17
CA ALA A 662 -13.84 5.43 19.94
C ALA A 662 -14.47 6.70 19.34
N LEU A 663 -14.04 7.86 19.86
CA LEU A 663 -14.27 9.19 19.30
C LEU A 663 -12.89 9.80 19.05
N THR A 664 -12.52 9.93 17.79
CA THR A 664 -11.16 10.35 17.42
C THR A 664 -11.17 11.41 16.33
N GLN A 665 -10.10 12.20 16.25
CA GLN A 665 -9.84 13.01 15.09
C GLN A 665 -8.58 12.57 14.36
N SER A 666 -8.61 12.60 13.03
CA SER A 666 -7.51 12.29 12.13
C SER A 666 -7.53 13.23 10.94
N LEU A 667 -6.45 13.24 10.17
CA LEU A 667 -6.33 14.10 9.00
C LEU A 667 -5.80 13.33 7.78
N SER A 668 -5.90 13.93 6.60
CA SER A 668 -5.21 13.49 5.38
C SER A 668 -4.63 14.70 4.68
N ARG A 669 -3.33 14.65 4.36
CA ARG A 669 -2.61 15.74 3.71
C ARG A 669 -2.71 15.62 2.19
N PRO A 670 -2.85 16.76 1.47
CA PRO A 670 -2.72 16.74 0.02
C PRO A 670 -1.33 16.28 -0.40
N SER A 671 -1.20 15.80 -1.63
CA SER A 671 0.07 15.46 -2.22
C SER A 671 0.95 16.72 -2.41
N TYR A 672 2.27 16.57 -2.46
CA TYR A 672 3.16 17.69 -2.76
C TYR A 672 2.92 18.22 -4.17
N TYR A 673 2.80 17.31 -5.14
CA TYR A 673 2.52 17.64 -6.53
C TYR A 673 1.27 18.51 -6.68
N ASP A 674 0.21 18.22 -5.93
CA ASP A 674 -1.06 18.95 -6.03
C ASP A 674 -1.01 20.36 -5.43
N LEU A 675 -0.08 20.59 -4.48
CA LEU A 675 0.15 21.90 -3.85
C LEU A 675 1.01 22.83 -4.70
N VAL A 676 1.85 22.27 -5.58
CA VAL A 676 2.67 23.09 -6.48
C VAL A 676 1.78 23.72 -7.54
N PRO A 677 1.87 25.02 -7.82
CA PRO A 677 1.06 25.68 -8.84
C PRO A 677 1.61 25.36 -10.24
N TYR A 678 1.62 24.09 -10.61
CA TYR A 678 2.02 23.65 -11.93
C TYR A 678 0.89 23.79 -12.93
N GLU A 679 1.29 23.89 -14.18
CA GLU A 679 0.44 23.80 -15.33
C GLU A 679 1.08 22.81 -16.30
N TYR A 680 0.38 21.75 -16.59
CA TYR A 680 0.76 20.73 -17.56
C TYR A 680 -0.28 20.70 -18.65
N SER A 681 0.13 20.93 -19.87
CA SER A 681 -0.74 20.89 -21.05
C SER A 681 -0.19 19.93 -22.09
N ASN A 682 -1.08 19.22 -22.75
CA ASN A 682 -0.78 18.39 -23.92
C ASN A 682 -1.69 18.83 -25.06
N SER A 683 -1.16 19.66 -25.95
CA SER A 683 -1.93 20.23 -27.06
C SER A 683 -2.33 19.19 -28.11
N ASP A 684 -1.57 18.10 -28.27
CA ASP A 684 -1.85 17.00 -29.19
C ASP A 684 -3.09 16.18 -28.76
N ASP A 685 -3.23 15.95 -27.45
CA ASP A 685 -4.30 15.17 -26.85
C ASP A 685 -5.35 16.05 -26.12
N LYS A 686 -5.14 17.39 -26.12
CA LYS A 686 -5.98 18.42 -25.46
C LYS A 686 -6.23 18.15 -23.97
N GLU A 687 -5.19 17.76 -23.25
CA GLU A 687 -5.22 17.56 -21.81
C GLU A 687 -4.59 18.74 -21.06
N LEU A 688 -5.18 19.13 -19.93
CA LEU A 688 -4.68 20.17 -19.04
C LEU A 688 -4.77 19.72 -17.59
N SER A 689 -3.65 19.64 -16.88
CA SER A 689 -3.59 19.36 -15.45
C SER A 689 -3.05 20.57 -14.69
N LEU A 690 -3.77 20.98 -13.64
CA LEU A 690 -3.43 22.14 -12.83
C LEU A 690 -3.16 21.76 -11.38
N GLY A 691 -2.08 22.29 -10.80
CA GLY A 691 -1.86 22.27 -9.37
C GLY A 691 -2.79 23.23 -8.62
N ASN A 692 -2.92 23.04 -7.29
CA ASN A 692 -3.76 23.90 -6.45
C ASN A 692 -3.07 24.21 -5.12
N PRO A 693 -2.34 25.34 -5.03
CA PRO A 693 -1.63 25.75 -3.81
C PRO A 693 -2.56 26.07 -2.63
N ASP A 694 -3.84 26.28 -2.86
CA ASP A 694 -4.84 26.59 -1.83
C ASP A 694 -5.41 25.35 -1.15
N LEU A 695 -4.97 24.15 -1.52
CA LEU A 695 -5.44 22.90 -0.92
C LEU A 695 -5.13 22.83 0.58
N LYS A 696 -6.16 22.46 1.33
CA LYS A 696 -6.10 22.20 2.76
C LYS A 696 -6.05 20.71 3.05
N ALA A 697 -5.46 20.34 4.19
CA ALA A 697 -5.59 19.00 4.70
C ALA A 697 -7.06 18.70 5.08
N SER A 698 -7.56 17.54 4.68
CA SER A 698 -8.87 17.04 5.13
C SER A 698 -8.81 16.69 6.61
N LEU A 699 -9.81 17.09 7.39
CA LEU A 699 -9.92 16.78 8.82
C LEU A 699 -11.14 15.92 9.08
N SER A 700 -10.98 14.77 9.71
CA SER A 700 -12.07 13.83 10.00
C SER A 700 -12.34 13.69 11.49
N THR A 701 -13.61 13.81 11.87
CA THR A 701 -14.12 13.37 13.18
C THR A 701 -14.75 11.99 13.03
N ASN A 702 -14.21 11.00 13.75
CA ASN A 702 -14.57 9.60 13.62
C ASN A 702 -15.27 9.09 14.87
N ILE A 703 -16.36 8.36 14.70
CA ILE A 703 -17.07 7.63 15.74
C ILE A 703 -17.08 6.16 15.36
N ASP A 704 -16.56 5.31 16.23
CA ASP A 704 -16.47 3.87 16.02
C ASP A 704 -17.09 3.11 17.19
N PHE A 705 -17.80 2.04 16.88
CA PHE A 705 -18.29 1.06 17.84
C PHE A 705 -18.03 -0.34 17.29
N MET A 706 -17.41 -1.21 18.11
CA MET A 706 -17.13 -2.60 17.78
C MET A 706 -17.54 -3.51 18.93
N ALA A 707 -18.25 -4.59 18.63
CA ALA A 707 -18.54 -5.69 19.53
C ALA A 707 -17.82 -6.94 19.03
N GLU A 708 -17.08 -7.61 19.90
CA GLU A 708 -16.32 -8.82 19.60
C GLU A 708 -16.67 -9.94 20.57
N TYR A 709 -17.10 -11.07 20.04
CA TYR A 709 -17.38 -12.27 20.81
C TYR A 709 -16.40 -13.39 20.48
N TYR A 710 -15.56 -13.72 21.45
CA TYR A 710 -14.56 -14.77 21.38
C TYR A 710 -15.14 -16.08 21.94
N PHE A 711 -15.17 -17.15 21.15
CA PHE A 711 -15.64 -18.45 21.57
C PHE A 711 -14.54 -19.51 21.42
N LYS A 712 -14.75 -20.70 22.00
CA LYS A 712 -13.73 -21.75 22.09
C LYS A 712 -13.01 -22.02 20.76
N GLY A 713 -11.70 -22.20 20.83
CA GLY A 713 -10.82 -22.46 19.71
C GLY A 713 -10.44 -21.21 18.95
N LEU A 714 -10.65 -21.17 17.63
CA LEU A 714 -10.32 -20.04 16.75
C LEU A 714 -11.51 -19.10 16.52
N GLY A 715 -12.52 -19.15 17.39
CA GLY A 715 -13.80 -18.49 17.16
C GLY A 715 -13.78 -17.00 17.49
N LEU A 716 -14.15 -16.18 16.49
CA LEU A 716 -14.45 -14.76 16.62
C LEU A 716 -15.71 -14.44 15.82
N PHE A 717 -16.61 -13.71 16.44
CA PHE A 717 -17.69 -12.99 15.75
C PHE A 717 -17.57 -11.52 16.13
N SER A 718 -17.49 -10.65 15.14
CA SER A 718 -17.39 -9.21 15.35
C SER A 718 -18.45 -8.46 14.55
N VAL A 719 -18.97 -7.38 15.12
CA VAL A 719 -19.86 -6.43 14.45
C VAL A 719 -19.42 -5.02 14.83
N GLY A 720 -19.18 -4.20 13.84
CA GLY A 720 -18.73 -2.82 13.99
C GLY A 720 -19.63 -1.85 13.23
N PHE A 721 -19.75 -0.63 13.76
CA PHE A 721 -20.37 0.51 13.11
C PHE A 721 -19.40 1.68 13.19
N PHE A 722 -19.31 2.47 12.10
CA PHE A 722 -18.46 3.64 12.07
C PHE A 722 -19.14 4.78 11.31
N ASN A 723 -18.81 6.00 11.74
CA ASN A 723 -19.18 7.24 11.08
C ASN A 723 -17.95 8.14 11.01
N LYS A 724 -17.74 8.76 9.86
CA LYS A 724 -16.67 9.73 9.62
C LYS A 724 -17.30 10.99 9.04
N SER A 725 -17.07 12.13 9.70
CA SER A 725 -17.42 13.46 9.21
C SER A 725 -16.13 14.14 8.79
N ILE A 726 -16.00 14.39 7.49
CA ILE A 726 -14.76 14.87 6.85
C ILE A 726 -15.01 16.28 6.36
N ASP A 727 -14.26 17.24 6.90
CA ASP A 727 -14.24 18.62 6.44
C ASP A 727 -13.07 18.83 5.47
N ASP A 728 -13.22 19.73 4.49
CA ASP A 728 -12.23 20.02 3.45
C ASP A 728 -11.76 18.74 2.70
N TRP A 729 -12.65 17.82 2.39
CA TRP A 729 -12.28 16.58 1.68
C TRP A 729 -11.74 16.88 0.28
N ILE A 730 -10.73 16.12 -0.16
CA ILE A 730 -10.02 16.33 -1.43
C ILE A 730 -10.57 15.37 -2.48
N TYR A 731 -10.86 15.91 -3.68
CA TYR A 731 -11.32 15.14 -4.83
C TYR A 731 -10.66 15.63 -6.11
N LYS A 732 -10.51 14.75 -7.08
CA LYS A 732 -10.08 15.11 -8.43
C LYS A 732 -11.32 15.52 -9.22
N PHE A 733 -11.29 16.73 -9.74
CA PHE A 733 -12.28 17.28 -10.65
C PHE A 733 -11.72 17.30 -12.05
N ALA A 734 -12.46 16.81 -13.01
CA ALA A 734 -12.18 16.94 -14.43
C ALA A 734 -13.36 17.63 -15.14
N THR A 735 -13.10 18.29 -16.24
CA THR A 735 -14.14 18.87 -17.11
C THR A 735 -13.64 18.87 -18.55
N ASN A 736 -14.50 18.44 -19.45
CA ASN A 736 -14.26 18.54 -20.88
C ASN A 736 -14.64 19.93 -21.40
N ASN A 737 -14.22 20.25 -22.62
CA ASN A 737 -14.50 21.54 -23.28
C ASN A 737 -13.99 22.78 -22.52
N TYR A 738 -12.90 22.63 -21.75
CA TYR A 738 -12.24 23.78 -21.17
C TYR A 738 -11.53 24.60 -22.26
N THR A 739 -11.66 25.93 -22.20
CA THR A 739 -10.94 26.85 -23.11
C THR A 739 -9.60 27.18 -22.51
N TYR A 740 -8.52 26.73 -23.10
CA TYR A 740 -7.14 27.02 -22.68
C TYR A 740 -6.37 27.69 -23.82
N ALA A 741 -5.60 28.75 -23.53
CA ALA A 741 -4.84 29.55 -24.50
C ALA A 741 -5.65 30.00 -25.74
N GLY A 742 -6.98 30.13 -25.61
CA GLY A 742 -7.88 30.53 -26.71
C GLY A 742 -8.33 29.38 -27.63
N ASP A 743 -7.96 28.13 -27.30
CA ASP A 743 -8.41 26.92 -27.97
C ASP A 743 -9.41 26.17 -27.08
N ASP A 744 -10.48 25.65 -27.67
CA ASP A 744 -11.55 24.94 -26.95
C ASP A 744 -11.31 23.43 -27.00
N GLY A 745 -11.95 22.70 -26.06
CA GLY A 745 -12.01 21.25 -26.06
C GLY A 745 -10.91 20.58 -25.26
N TYR A 746 -10.27 21.28 -24.32
CA TYR A 746 -9.33 20.67 -23.37
C TYR A 746 -10.09 19.91 -22.28
N GLU A 747 -9.61 18.71 -21.95
CA GLU A 747 -9.93 18.03 -20.70
C GLU A 747 -9.07 18.62 -19.59
N MET A 748 -9.68 19.42 -18.69
CA MET A 748 -8.95 20.03 -17.57
C MET A 748 -9.18 19.22 -16.30
N SER A 749 -8.10 18.89 -15.58
CA SER A 749 -8.14 18.21 -14.30
C SER A 749 -7.40 18.98 -13.21
N GLN A 750 -7.98 19.01 -12.00
CA GLN A 750 -7.42 19.67 -10.82
C GLN A 750 -7.93 19.05 -9.54
N LEU A 751 -7.07 18.89 -8.51
CA LEU A 751 -7.54 18.57 -7.18
C LEU A 751 -8.14 19.79 -6.48
N ARG A 752 -9.27 19.58 -5.79
CA ARG A 752 -10.06 20.60 -5.09
C ARG A 752 -10.49 20.13 -3.71
N ASN A 753 -10.75 21.06 -2.80
CA ASN A 753 -11.44 20.76 -1.55
C ASN A 753 -12.95 20.93 -1.70
N GLY A 754 -13.71 19.89 -1.31
CA GLY A 754 -15.15 20.02 -1.02
C GLY A 754 -15.36 20.52 0.41
N GLU A 755 -16.56 21.03 0.72
CA GLU A 755 -16.84 21.57 2.05
C GLU A 755 -16.91 20.46 3.10
N LYS A 756 -17.88 19.55 2.96
CA LYS A 756 -18.11 18.47 3.91
C LYS A 756 -18.51 17.17 3.23
N ALA A 757 -17.99 16.07 3.75
CA ALA A 757 -18.41 14.73 3.39
C ALA A 757 -18.72 13.90 4.65
N THR A 758 -19.63 12.95 4.51
CA THR A 758 -19.97 12.00 5.57
C THR A 758 -19.86 10.59 5.02
N LEU A 759 -19.17 9.72 5.75
CA LEU A 759 -19.06 8.29 5.46
C LEU A 759 -19.65 7.50 6.63
N ASN A 760 -20.58 6.62 6.36
CA ASN A 760 -21.18 5.70 7.32
C ASN A 760 -20.93 4.27 6.88
N GLY A 761 -20.73 3.36 7.82
CA GLY A 761 -20.59 1.96 7.46
C GLY A 761 -20.75 1.00 8.61
N PHE A 762 -20.84 -0.27 8.25
CA PHE A 762 -20.80 -1.36 9.20
C PHE A 762 -19.91 -2.50 8.71
N GLU A 763 -19.37 -3.24 9.65
CA GLU A 763 -18.49 -4.37 9.41
C GLU A 763 -19.01 -5.59 10.17
N ILE A 764 -18.97 -6.75 9.53
CA ILE A 764 -19.25 -8.04 10.16
C ILE A 764 -18.05 -8.95 9.90
N GLY A 765 -17.51 -9.54 10.93
CA GLY A 765 -16.45 -10.53 10.84
C GLY A 765 -16.87 -11.85 11.51
N PHE A 766 -16.57 -12.96 10.88
CA PHE A 766 -16.81 -14.27 11.43
C PHE A 766 -15.65 -15.20 11.13
N GLN A 767 -15.10 -15.81 12.16
CA GLN A 767 -14.04 -16.80 12.06
C GLN A 767 -14.33 -17.96 12.98
N THR A 768 -14.23 -19.17 12.50
CA THR A 768 -14.46 -20.36 13.32
C THR A 768 -13.82 -21.62 12.75
N LYS A 769 -13.58 -22.58 13.62
CA LYS A 769 -13.24 -23.94 13.24
C LYS A 769 -14.54 -24.71 12.95
N LEU A 770 -14.78 -25.05 11.69
CA LEU A 770 -15.88 -25.91 11.24
C LEU A 770 -15.36 -27.34 11.23
N LEU A 771 -15.93 -28.24 11.98
CA LEU A 771 -15.43 -29.60 12.12
C LEU A 771 -13.95 -29.61 12.59
N ASN A 772 -13.31 -30.77 12.72
CA ASN A 772 -11.95 -30.80 13.28
C ASN A 772 -10.87 -30.19 12.40
N ASN A 773 -11.06 -30.17 11.08
CA ASN A 773 -10.01 -29.84 10.12
C ASN A 773 -10.33 -28.63 9.26
N PHE A 774 -11.52 -28.10 9.27
CA PHE A 774 -11.91 -26.94 8.48
C PHE A 774 -11.88 -25.66 9.30
N THR A 775 -11.30 -24.60 8.77
CA THR A 775 -11.37 -23.26 9.31
C THR A 775 -12.06 -22.36 8.28
N PHE A 776 -13.13 -21.71 8.70
CA PHE A 776 -13.82 -20.70 7.91
C PHE A 776 -13.49 -19.32 8.45
N MET A 777 -13.22 -18.39 7.56
CA MET A 777 -13.04 -16.97 7.84
C MET A 777 -13.83 -16.19 6.80
N GLY A 778 -14.63 -15.25 7.26
CA GLY A 778 -15.40 -14.38 6.37
C GLY A 778 -15.60 -13.01 7.00
N ASN A 779 -15.59 -11.98 6.18
CA ASN A 779 -15.95 -10.64 6.59
C ASN A 779 -16.75 -9.95 5.48
N TYR A 780 -17.55 -8.99 5.89
CA TYR A 780 -18.31 -8.10 5.02
C TYR A 780 -18.29 -6.70 5.59
N THR A 781 -18.03 -5.72 4.73
CA THR A 781 -18.05 -4.30 5.06
C THR A 781 -18.95 -3.61 4.04
N SER A 782 -19.88 -2.81 4.53
CA SER A 782 -20.70 -1.92 3.70
C SER A 782 -20.49 -0.48 4.15
N THR A 783 -20.28 0.39 3.18
CA THR A 783 -20.09 1.82 3.37
C THR A 783 -21.03 2.60 2.47
N ASN A 784 -21.39 3.78 2.93
CA ASN A 784 -22.15 4.74 2.13
C ASN A 784 -21.65 6.13 2.49
N SER A 785 -21.34 6.92 1.49
CA SER A 785 -20.94 8.31 1.66
C SER A 785 -21.91 9.26 0.99
N SER A 786 -21.90 10.49 1.47
CA SER A 786 -22.54 11.62 0.82
C SER A 786 -21.70 12.86 1.02
N THR A 787 -21.68 13.71 0.01
CA THR A 787 -20.97 15.00 0.04
C THR A 787 -21.99 16.14 -0.02
N ASP A 788 -21.60 17.31 0.47
CA ASP A 788 -22.33 18.54 0.14
C ASP A 788 -22.27 18.77 -1.39
N ARG A 789 -23.07 19.72 -1.87
CA ARG A 789 -23.13 20.02 -3.30
C ARG A 789 -21.75 20.35 -3.88
N VAL A 790 -21.34 19.59 -4.90
CA VAL A 790 -20.02 19.71 -5.55
C VAL A 790 -20.25 19.97 -7.04
N GLU A 791 -19.66 21.04 -7.58
CA GLU A 791 -19.71 21.43 -9.00
C GLU A 791 -21.15 21.48 -9.55
N GLY A 792 -22.10 21.92 -8.71
CA GLY A 792 -23.52 22.02 -9.07
C GLY A 792 -24.32 20.73 -8.96
N ARG A 793 -23.69 19.61 -8.60
CA ARG A 793 -24.30 18.28 -8.42
C ARG A 793 -24.52 17.96 -6.94
N ASP A 794 -25.59 17.28 -6.62
CA ASP A 794 -25.97 16.89 -5.26
C ASP A 794 -25.77 15.37 -5.08
N ASP A 795 -25.52 14.92 -3.84
CA ASP A 795 -25.41 13.51 -3.43
C ASP A 795 -24.32 12.71 -4.15
N ILE A 796 -23.17 13.34 -4.45
CA ILE A 796 -22.00 12.67 -5.02
C ILE A 796 -21.35 11.79 -3.94
N PRO A 797 -21.01 10.51 -4.21
CA PRO A 797 -20.21 9.73 -3.29
C PRO A 797 -18.76 10.26 -3.21
N LEU A 798 -18.06 9.96 -2.12
CA LEU A 798 -16.64 10.24 -2.04
C LEU A 798 -15.87 9.52 -3.16
N VAL A 799 -14.99 10.23 -3.85
CA VAL A 799 -14.12 9.65 -4.88
C VAL A 799 -13.25 8.55 -4.28
N GLY A 800 -13.18 7.41 -4.95
CA GLY A 800 -12.48 6.21 -4.51
C GLY A 800 -13.22 5.37 -3.47
N GLN A 801 -14.45 5.75 -3.05
CA GLN A 801 -15.21 5.01 -2.07
C GLN A 801 -15.83 3.76 -2.67
N VAL A 802 -15.60 2.62 -2.01
CA VAL A 802 -16.13 1.30 -2.35
C VAL A 802 -17.31 0.98 -1.43
N ASP A 803 -18.50 0.77 -1.98
CA ASP A 803 -19.71 0.55 -1.18
C ASP A 803 -19.72 -0.79 -0.44
N ASN A 804 -19.29 -1.85 -1.09
CA ASN A 804 -19.36 -3.21 -0.56
C ASN A 804 -18.07 -3.97 -0.77
N MET A 805 -17.55 -4.55 0.31
CA MET A 805 -16.38 -5.41 0.29
C MET A 805 -16.65 -6.68 1.08
N TYR A 806 -16.25 -7.84 0.55
CA TYR A 806 -16.26 -9.06 1.34
C TYR A 806 -15.08 -9.96 1.02
N ASN A 807 -14.65 -10.68 2.04
CA ASN A 807 -13.61 -11.69 1.95
C ASN A 807 -14.14 -12.99 2.52
N LEU A 808 -13.98 -14.09 1.79
CA LEU A 808 -14.36 -15.43 2.22
C LEU A 808 -13.17 -16.35 2.08
N SER A 809 -12.88 -17.16 3.08
CA SER A 809 -11.78 -18.10 3.06
C SER A 809 -12.17 -19.40 3.75
N LEU A 810 -11.93 -20.52 3.08
CA LEU A 810 -12.11 -21.86 3.62
C LEU A 810 -10.77 -22.60 3.56
N ALA A 811 -10.26 -22.98 4.72
CA ALA A 811 -9.03 -23.75 4.86
C ALA A 811 -9.32 -25.15 5.39
N TYR A 812 -8.70 -26.16 4.79
CA TYR A 812 -8.63 -27.52 5.31
C TYR A 812 -7.22 -27.81 5.79
N GLU A 813 -7.06 -28.25 7.02
CA GLU A 813 -5.77 -28.58 7.61
C GLU A 813 -5.79 -29.96 8.27
N ALA A 814 -4.89 -30.84 7.86
CA ALA A 814 -4.60 -32.13 8.46
C ALA A 814 -3.10 -32.20 8.79
N ASN A 815 -2.64 -33.27 9.47
CA ASN A 815 -1.25 -33.35 9.98
C ASN A 815 -0.17 -32.96 8.95
N LYS A 816 -0.33 -33.36 7.69
CA LYS A 816 0.67 -33.12 6.62
C LYS A 816 0.15 -32.24 5.50
N PHE A 817 -1.14 -31.99 5.42
CA PHE A 817 -1.77 -31.38 4.27
C PHE A 817 -2.56 -30.15 4.67
N PHE A 818 -2.37 -29.08 3.94
CA PHE A 818 -3.10 -27.83 4.07
C PHE A 818 -3.57 -27.35 2.69
N VAL A 819 -4.83 -26.96 2.58
CA VAL A 819 -5.38 -26.29 1.39
C VAL A 819 -6.27 -25.14 1.85
N ARG A 820 -6.21 -24.02 1.15
CA ARG A 820 -7.12 -22.88 1.35
C ARG A 820 -7.58 -22.35 -0.01
N ALA A 821 -8.87 -22.04 -0.11
CA ALA A 821 -9.44 -21.20 -1.13
C ALA A 821 -9.87 -19.87 -0.50
N SER A 822 -9.58 -18.77 -1.16
CA SER A 822 -9.92 -17.41 -0.71
C SER A 822 -10.56 -16.63 -1.84
N MET A 823 -11.66 -15.94 -1.55
CA MET A 823 -12.37 -15.06 -2.48
C MET A 823 -12.40 -13.65 -1.91
N ASN A 824 -12.05 -12.67 -2.72
CA ASN A 824 -12.12 -11.25 -2.39
C ASN A 824 -13.05 -10.56 -3.40
N TYR A 825 -13.92 -9.72 -2.90
CA TYR A 825 -14.83 -8.88 -3.69
C TYR A 825 -14.75 -7.43 -3.23
N ALA A 826 -14.78 -6.51 -4.18
CA ALA A 826 -15.00 -5.09 -3.99
C ALA A 826 -15.98 -4.60 -5.07
N SER A 827 -16.98 -3.81 -4.68
CA SER A 827 -17.89 -3.18 -5.62
C SER A 827 -17.18 -2.06 -6.39
N GLU A 828 -17.86 -1.52 -7.38
CA GLU A 828 -17.44 -0.33 -8.12
C GLU A 828 -17.21 0.88 -7.21
N ALA A 829 -16.40 1.83 -7.67
CA ALA A 829 -16.13 3.11 -7.01
C ALA A 829 -16.01 4.22 -8.04
N LEU A 830 -16.55 5.41 -7.73
CA LEU A 830 -16.27 6.63 -8.49
C LEU A 830 -14.77 6.92 -8.41
N ASP A 831 -14.08 6.94 -9.54
CA ASP A 831 -12.64 7.16 -9.61
C ASP A 831 -12.30 8.63 -9.90
N GLU A 832 -13.05 9.25 -10.80
CA GLU A 832 -12.89 10.66 -11.18
C GLU A 832 -14.25 11.31 -11.43
N LEU A 833 -14.41 12.52 -10.88
CA LEU A 833 -15.61 13.32 -11.02
C LEU A 833 -15.43 14.28 -12.20
N SER A 834 -16.36 14.25 -13.15
CA SER A 834 -16.44 15.21 -14.26
C SER A 834 -17.52 16.24 -14.06
N GLY A 835 -17.54 17.25 -14.93
CA GLY A 835 -18.59 18.27 -14.98
C GLY A 835 -19.98 17.67 -15.21
N ASP A 836 -20.06 16.63 -16.02
CA ASP A 836 -21.28 15.92 -16.36
C ASP A 836 -21.22 14.43 -15.96
N ALA A 837 -22.33 13.90 -15.46
CA ALA A 837 -22.40 12.54 -14.94
C ALA A 837 -22.13 11.44 -16.00
N TYR A 838 -22.30 11.73 -17.28
CA TYR A 838 -22.01 10.76 -18.34
C TYR A 838 -20.51 10.60 -18.61
N GLU A 839 -19.69 11.53 -18.13
CA GLU A 839 -18.22 11.52 -18.26
C GLU A 839 -17.53 10.95 -17.01
N ASP A 840 -18.24 10.83 -15.87
CA ASP A 840 -17.64 10.29 -14.65
C ASP A 840 -16.97 8.96 -14.91
N ARG A 841 -15.73 8.82 -14.41
CA ARG A 841 -14.99 7.57 -14.48
C ARG A 841 -15.21 6.71 -13.24
N TYR A 842 -15.51 5.45 -13.45
CA TYR A 842 -15.70 4.47 -12.40
C TYR A 842 -14.71 3.32 -12.53
N TYR A 843 -14.14 2.91 -11.41
CA TYR A 843 -13.42 1.66 -11.26
C TYR A 843 -14.45 0.55 -11.05
N ASP A 844 -14.46 -0.48 -11.92
CA ASP A 844 -15.50 -1.52 -11.93
C ASP A 844 -15.32 -2.52 -10.78
N GLU A 845 -16.37 -3.28 -10.49
CA GLU A 845 -16.34 -4.34 -9.47
C GLU A 845 -15.29 -5.39 -9.74
N GLN A 846 -14.72 -5.96 -8.66
CA GLN A 846 -13.66 -6.94 -8.74
C GLN A 846 -13.96 -8.20 -7.93
N THR A 847 -13.67 -9.36 -8.51
CA THR A 847 -13.79 -10.66 -7.83
C THR A 847 -12.55 -11.52 -8.09
N PHE A 848 -11.71 -11.69 -7.09
CA PHE A 848 -10.53 -12.54 -7.15
C PHE A 848 -10.75 -13.85 -6.42
N LEU A 849 -10.32 -14.96 -7.01
CA LEU A 849 -10.26 -16.28 -6.38
C LEU A 849 -8.83 -16.77 -6.39
N ASP A 850 -8.30 -17.06 -5.20
CA ASP A 850 -6.95 -17.60 -4.99
C ASP A 850 -7.03 -18.97 -4.29
N VAL A 851 -6.13 -19.89 -4.65
CA VAL A 851 -6.01 -21.22 -4.02
C VAL A 851 -4.56 -21.51 -3.66
N ASN A 852 -4.34 -21.99 -2.44
CA ASN A 852 -3.03 -22.40 -1.96
C ASN A 852 -3.10 -23.82 -1.39
N ALA A 853 -2.06 -24.60 -1.61
CA ALA A 853 -1.89 -25.94 -1.04
C ALA A 853 -0.46 -26.11 -0.51
N ASN A 854 -0.33 -26.83 0.61
CA ASN A 854 0.97 -27.19 1.18
C ASN A 854 0.94 -28.64 1.67
N TYR A 855 2.02 -29.37 1.45
CA TYR A 855 2.20 -30.74 1.93
C TYR A 855 3.54 -30.90 2.65
N LYS A 856 3.52 -31.31 3.91
CA LYS A 856 4.73 -31.60 4.70
C LYS A 856 5.30 -32.97 4.29
N ILE A 857 6.42 -32.95 3.59
CA ILE A 857 7.16 -34.17 3.24
C ILE A 857 7.80 -34.75 4.49
N THR A 858 8.45 -33.87 5.28
CA THR A 858 8.98 -34.13 6.62
C THR A 858 8.57 -33.00 7.55
N ASP A 859 8.93 -33.05 8.84
CA ASP A 859 8.67 -31.95 9.77
C ASP A 859 9.40 -30.65 9.38
N LYS A 860 10.49 -30.75 8.62
CA LYS A 860 11.32 -29.63 8.17
C LYS A 860 11.16 -29.25 6.69
N LEU A 861 10.68 -30.16 5.85
CA LEU A 861 10.56 -29.96 4.40
C LEU A 861 9.10 -30.01 3.96
N SER A 862 8.64 -28.99 3.27
CA SER A 862 7.33 -28.94 2.65
C SER A 862 7.40 -28.58 1.16
N ILE A 863 6.44 -29.08 0.40
CA ILE A 863 6.12 -28.62 -0.96
C ILE A 863 4.83 -27.83 -0.93
N PHE A 864 4.78 -26.74 -1.69
CA PHE A 864 3.56 -25.95 -1.82
C PHE A 864 3.25 -25.61 -3.27
N ALA A 865 1.98 -25.31 -3.54
CA ALA A 865 1.49 -24.82 -4.81
C ALA A 865 0.49 -23.69 -4.57
N GLU A 866 0.48 -22.71 -5.46
CA GLU A 866 -0.37 -21.52 -5.42
C GLU A 866 -0.93 -21.22 -6.79
N GLY A 867 -2.21 -20.82 -6.86
CA GLY A 867 -2.84 -20.22 -8.01
C GLY A 867 -3.52 -18.91 -7.61
N LYS A 868 -3.21 -17.83 -8.30
CA LYS A 868 -3.75 -16.48 -8.07
C LYS A 868 -4.61 -16.05 -9.25
N ASN A 869 -5.64 -15.26 -8.93
CA ASN A 869 -6.58 -14.73 -9.92
C ASN A 869 -7.17 -15.81 -10.83
N LEU A 870 -7.67 -16.90 -10.25
CA LEU A 870 -8.27 -18.02 -11.00
C LEU A 870 -9.55 -17.62 -11.74
N THR A 871 -10.16 -16.51 -11.38
CA THR A 871 -11.29 -15.88 -12.08
C THR A 871 -10.87 -15.17 -13.35
N ASN A 872 -9.57 -14.94 -13.56
CA ASN A 872 -9.05 -14.07 -14.62
C ASN A 872 -9.74 -12.69 -14.60
N GLN A 873 -9.91 -12.13 -13.39
CA GLN A 873 -10.51 -10.81 -13.18
C GLN A 873 -9.66 -9.75 -13.89
N PRO A 874 -10.21 -8.96 -14.82
CA PRO A 874 -9.50 -7.83 -15.42
C PRO A 874 -9.56 -6.61 -14.51
N LEU A 875 -8.64 -5.67 -14.74
CA LEU A 875 -8.81 -4.27 -14.39
C LEU A 875 -9.79 -3.65 -15.39
N ARG A 876 -10.83 -2.98 -14.92
CA ARG A 876 -11.77 -2.30 -15.79
C ARG A 876 -12.19 -0.95 -15.22
N TYR A 877 -12.19 0.06 -16.09
CA TYR A 877 -12.87 1.34 -15.88
C TYR A 877 -14.01 1.49 -16.87
N TYR A 878 -15.04 2.20 -16.47
CA TYR A 878 -16.13 2.57 -17.37
C TYR A 878 -16.49 4.06 -17.21
N GLN A 879 -17.09 4.65 -18.24
CA GLN A 879 -17.47 6.05 -18.32
C GLN A 879 -18.99 6.20 -18.19
N GLY A 880 -19.43 6.90 -17.15
CA GLY A 880 -20.84 7.24 -16.88
C GLY A 880 -21.72 6.03 -16.58
N THR A 881 -21.74 5.03 -17.46
CA THR A 881 -22.57 3.81 -17.31
C THR A 881 -21.72 2.55 -17.41
N VAL A 882 -22.08 1.53 -16.63
CA VAL A 882 -21.33 0.26 -16.54
C VAL A 882 -21.15 -0.48 -17.89
N GLU A 883 -21.97 -0.19 -18.87
CA GLU A 883 -21.86 -0.75 -20.21
C GLU A 883 -20.72 -0.11 -21.02
N LYS A 884 -20.40 1.16 -20.81
CA LYS A 884 -19.39 1.91 -21.58
C LYS A 884 -18.00 1.66 -21.03
N THR A 885 -17.29 0.67 -21.54
CA THR A 885 -15.89 0.44 -21.17
C THR A 885 -15.03 1.63 -21.57
N MET A 886 -14.26 2.17 -20.61
CA MET A 886 -13.19 3.13 -20.81
C MET A 886 -11.83 2.43 -20.91
N GLN A 887 -11.54 1.53 -19.99
CA GLN A 887 -10.33 0.69 -20.00
C GLN A 887 -10.67 -0.75 -19.61
N LEU A 888 -10.04 -1.70 -20.26
CA LEU A 888 -10.15 -3.13 -19.92
C LEU A 888 -8.80 -3.80 -20.11
N GLU A 889 -8.20 -4.26 -19.01
CA GLU A 889 -6.85 -4.81 -18.99
C GLU A 889 -6.81 -6.19 -18.32
N TYR A 890 -6.32 -7.20 -19.02
CA TYR A 890 -6.18 -8.56 -18.54
C TYR A 890 -4.75 -8.90 -18.22
N TYR A 891 -4.53 -9.49 -17.04
CA TYR A 891 -3.22 -9.99 -16.58
C TYR A 891 -3.15 -11.52 -16.54
N ASN A 892 -4.29 -12.20 -16.72
CA ASN A 892 -4.45 -13.65 -16.61
C ASN A 892 -4.20 -14.18 -15.19
N LEU A 893 -4.36 -15.49 -15.00
CA LEU A 893 -4.00 -16.18 -13.77
C LEU A 893 -2.47 -16.32 -13.64
N SER A 894 -1.96 -16.45 -12.42
CA SER A 894 -0.57 -16.86 -12.19
C SER A 894 -0.51 -18.05 -11.23
N TRP A 895 0.56 -18.87 -11.34
CA TRP A 895 0.77 -20.01 -10.48
C TRP A 895 2.24 -20.18 -10.10
N ASN A 896 2.47 -20.75 -8.91
CA ASN A 896 3.80 -21.09 -8.41
C ASN A 896 3.76 -22.47 -7.75
N VAL A 897 4.89 -23.19 -7.82
CA VAL A 897 5.17 -24.43 -7.07
C VAL A 897 6.54 -24.29 -6.43
N GLY A 898 6.70 -24.68 -5.17
CA GLY A 898 7.95 -24.49 -4.47
C GLY A 898 8.20 -25.48 -3.34
N LEU A 899 9.42 -25.41 -2.84
CA LEU A 899 9.88 -26.14 -1.66
C LEU A 899 10.25 -25.15 -0.56
N LYS A 900 9.86 -25.45 0.66
CA LYS A 900 10.27 -24.71 1.86
C LYS A 900 10.95 -25.67 2.83
N TYR A 901 12.11 -25.27 3.33
CA TYR A 901 12.87 -25.98 4.35
C TYR A 901 13.00 -25.11 5.59
N ASP A 902 12.54 -25.60 6.74
CA ASP A 902 12.66 -24.97 8.06
C ASP A 902 13.65 -25.81 8.90
N PHE A 903 14.74 -25.18 9.39
CA PHE A 903 15.83 -25.86 10.11
C PHE A 903 15.51 -26.18 11.55
#